data_f819525dd2e8b4dfce4ae598ffea9691
#
_entry.id   f819525dd2e8b4dfce4ae598ffea9691
#
_cell.length_a   1.000
_cell.length_b   1.000
_cell.length_c   1.000
_cell.angle_alpha   90.00
_cell.angle_beta   90.00
_cell.angle_gamma   90.00
#
_symmetry.space_group_name_H-M   'P 1'
#
loop_
_entity.id
_entity.type
_entity.pdbx_description
1 polymer ?
#
loop_
_entity_poly.entity_id
_entity_poly.type
_entity_poly.pdbx_seq_one_letter_code
_entity_poly.pdbx_strand_id
1 'polypeptide(L)'
;MKCLQSLSILLFFQISFAQQAIVPNPDSFLLNKKEVTAVKIKKTVKIDASLEEVDWQNVPIAKNFVMFNQDNGKPELNELRTEVKVLYDDDAVYIGAILYDNEPSKILKEISERDNFGVTDFFGVFINGFNDGQQEFSFFVSASDGQMDLVRTTEDEDTSWDAIWESKAKITDIGWVVEMKIPYAALRFPEEDKQTWGVNFFREVRRNRQMFTWNPVDNSKGFFTQQAGILRGIEKINTPTRLFLIPYSSFYLNSFGKEKSYGTLKGGLDLKYGLTDAFTLDMVLIPDFGQTRFDDKILNLGPFEQIFNENRPFFTEGTDLFNKGGLFYSRRIGQRASKYPEISESEEVIEFPNTIDLVNAVKISGRTKEGLGIGFLNTVTKKTDVVIRDINTGRTRTETVEPLANYNVLVLDQRFNGNSSVSLINTNVTRNGNFRDANVTATTFDLNTKKNTFNLNGALNYSYVNNYANLPNKNGVLANLGFGETSGKVRFSVNGEYVSKEYDNNDLGVNFQTNYYSISANTNYRLLQSTEKLNSFRISFNAFAQFDKATNYLQEQNFNINLNLTNKQNHAAGIGINLNPFERHDFYNPQVKGRFVVFPKNYGMWGFISTNYNNKFAFDINPNIGVTETKGWWYWGVEVSPRYRINDKLSLIYRNNFNNEYQDLGRVDRVGNDIIFAKRDNQTLETSLEGKYSITAQMNFGLKLRHYWSFSENNSYYKLLENGYTEAYSYSGNANQNLNLWNFDLSYSWWFAPGSQMSFLYRNASGIFQNEIVKNLVYNTKKVFNQEDLNHTFSVSIRYFIDYNQVKNTLK
;
A
#
# COMPACT_ATOMS: atom_id res chain seq x y z
N MET A 1 7.26 -14.66 38.23
CA MET A 1 5.99 -14.43 38.96
C MET A 1 5.87 -13.10 39.73
N LYS A 2 6.92 -12.49 40.24
CA LYS A 2 6.83 -11.16 40.94
C LYS A 2 6.67 -9.96 39.99
N CYS A 3 7.05 -10.03 38.72
CA CYS A 3 6.84 -8.95 37.74
C CYS A 3 5.40 -8.87 37.18
N LEU A 4 4.63 -9.96 37.16
CA LEU A 4 3.23 -9.93 36.72
C LEU A 4 2.29 -9.23 37.72
N GLN A 5 2.64 -9.25 39.00
CA GLN A 5 1.82 -8.58 40.02
C GLN A 5 1.95 -7.05 40.00
N SER A 6 3.09 -6.51 39.52
CA SER A 6 3.27 -5.05 39.37
C SER A 6 2.55 -4.47 38.15
N LEU A 7 2.33 -5.27 37.12
CA LEU A 7 1.59 -4.87 35.94
C LEU A 7 0.07 -4.80 36.20
N SER A 8 -0.44 -5.67 37.10
CA SER A 8 -1.85 -5.69 37.47
C SER A 8 -2.29 -4.44 38.24
N ILE A 9 -1.37 -3.77 38.95
CA ILE A 9 -1.67 -2.57 39.74
C ILE A 9 -1.73 -1.32 38.87
N LEU A 10 -1.00 -1.24 37.75
CA LEU A 10 -1.06 -0.11 36.82
C LEU A 10 -2.35 -0.12 35.96
N LEU A 11 -2.93 -1.28 35.70
CA LEU A 11 -4.19 -1.41 34.96
C LEU A 11 -5.43 -1.01 35.78
N PHE A 12 -5.38 -1.13 37.10
CA PHE A 12 -6.50 -0.79 38.01
C PHE A 12 -6.64 0.71 38.30
N PHE A 13 -5.60 1.52 38.11
CA PHE A 13 -5.66 2.97 38.42
C PHE A 13 -6.28 3.86 37.34
N GLN A 14 -6.58 3.32 36.13
CA GLN A 14 -7.17 4.11 35.01
C GLN A 14 -8.70 4.03 34.93
N ILE A 15 -9.38 3.21 35.75
CA ILE A 15 -10.84 3.05 35.66
C ILE A 15 -11.61 4.15 36.42
N SER A 16 -10.95 4.98 37.23
CA SER A 16 -11.65 5.91 38.15
C SER A 16 -11.80 7.35 37.66
N PHE A 17 -11.36 7.72 36.43
CA PHE A 17 -11.50 9.11 35.92
C PHE A 17 -12.38 9.27 34.69
N ALA A 18 -13.22 8.30 34.36
CA ALA A 18 -14.18 8.43 33.28
C ALA A 18 -15.57 8.83 33.80
N GLN A 19 -15.71 10.02 34.35
CA GLN A 19 -17.03 10.55 34.68
C GLN A 19 -17.25 11.95 34.05
N GLN A 20 -18.29 11.97 33.19
CA GLN A 20 -19.11 13.10 32.75
C GLN A 20 -18.46 14.17 31.86
N ALA A 21 -18.41 13.87 30.54
CA ALA A 21 -18.69 14.89 29.54
C ALA A 21 -20.09 14.61 28.98
N ILE A 22 -20.95 15.64 28.90
CA ILE A 22 -22.26 15.57 28.26
C ILE A 22 -22.05 15.14 26.80
N VAL A 23 -22.35 13.88 26.52
CA VAL A 23 -22.31 13.32 25.17
C VAL A 23 -23.63 13.72 24.50
N PRO A 24 -23.64 14.39 23.33
CA PRO A 24 -24.86 14.53 22.54
C PRO A 24 -25.45 13.14 22.30
N ASN A 25 -26.78 13.03 22.34
CA ASN A 25 -27.50 11.76 22.19
C ASN A 25 -27.02 10.96 20.99
N PRO A 26 -26.42 9.77 21.16
CA PRO A 26 -25.79 8.99 20.08
C PRO A 26 -26.76 8.54 18.99
N ASP A 27 -28.04 8.47 19.29
CA ASP A 27 -29.07 7.92 18.39
C ASP A 27 -29.57 8.92 17.34
N SER A 28 -29.22 10.23 17.47
CA SER A 28 -29.71 11.26 16.53
C SER A 28 -29.05 11.22 15.15
N PHE A 29 -27.81 10.71 15.03
CA PHE A 29 -27.09 10.65 13.74
C PHE A 29 -27.51 9.47 12.85
N LEU A 30 -27.95 8.36 13.43
CA LEU A 30 -28.41 7.19 12.67
C LEU A 30 -29.87 7.30 12.24
N LEU A 31 -30.65 8.23 12.84
CA LEU A 31 -32.09 8.32 12.62
C LEU A 31 -32.50 9.31 11.50
N ASN A 32 -31.62 10.21 11.04
CA ASN A 32 -31.95 11.21 10.03
C ASN A 32 -30.93 11.20 8.88
N LYS A 33 -30.91 10.14 8.07
CA LYS A 33 -30.20 10.15 6.78
C LYS A 33 -30.82 11.20 5.88
N LYS A 34 -30.00 12.11 5.32
CA LYS A 34 -30.45 13.04 4.30
C LYS A 34 -30.84 12.29 3.04
N GLU A 35 -31.85 12.78 2.34
CA GLU A 35 -32.30 12.23 1.07
C GLU A 35 -32.19 13.29 -0.03
N VAL A 36 -31.78 12.84 -1.22
CA VAL A 36 -31.76 13.63 -2.45
C VAL A 36 -32.41 12.81 -3.56
N THR A 37 -33.15 13.52 -4.45
CA THR A 37 -33.84 12.88 -5.57
C THR A 37 -33.18 13.26 -6.89
N ALA A 38 -32.82 12.24 -7.67
CA ALA A 38 -32.37 12.39 -9.04
C ALA A 38 -33.57 12.68 -9.98
N VAL A 39 -33.35 13.49 -11.01
CA VAL A 39 -34.34 13.83 -12.01
C VAL A 39 -33.90 13.29 -13.38
N LYS A 40 -34.80 12.64 -14.11
CA LYS A 40 -34.49 12.13 -15.47
C LYS A 40 -34.34 13.30 -16.44
N ILE A 41 -33.22 13.33 -17.20
CA ILE A 41 -32.99 14.37 -18.20
C ILE A 41 -33.92 14.19 -19.41
N LYS A 42 -34.21 15.30 -20.04
CA LYS A 42 -35.03 15.36 -21.25
C LYS A 42 -34.22 15.63 -22.51
N LYS A 43 -33.04 16.24 -22.35
CA LYS A 43 -32.08 16.54 -23.42
C LYS A 43 -30.70 16.17 -22.97
N THR A 44 -29.80 15.93 -23.91
CA THR A 44 -28.40 15.65 -23.61
C THR A 44 -27.75 16.80 -22.83
N VAL A 45 -27.16 16.51 -21.70
CA VAL A 45 -26.33 17.43 -20.89
C VAL A 45 -24.89 17.34 -21.40
N LYS A 46 -24.26 18.49 -21.59
CA LYS A 46 -22.86 18.59 -22.00
C LYS A 46 -21.99 18.79 -20.78
N ILE A 47 -20.94 18.00 -20.64
CA ILE A 47 -19.99 18.09 -19.53
C ILE A 47 -18.98 19.20 -19.80
N ASP A 48 -19.30 20.44 -19.43
CA ASP A 48 -18.46 21.62 -19.69
C ASP A 48 -18.28 22.57 -18.46
N ALA A 49 -18.73 22.11 -17.28
CA ALA A 49 -18.77 22.86 -16.03
C ALA A 49 -19.65 24.12 -16.10
N SER A 50 -20.80 24.00 -16.81
CA SER A 50 -21.88 25.00 -16.81
C SER A 50 -23.18 24.31 -16.43
N LEU A 51 -23.88 24.78 -15.40
CA LEU A 51 -25.19 24.24 -14.98
C LEU A 51 -26.33 25.10 -15.52
N GLU A 52 -26.19 25.64 -16.75
CA GLU A 52 -27.14 26.55 -17.37
C GLU A 52 -28.26 25.83 -18.17
N GLU A 53 -28.06 24.55 -18.50
CA GLU A 53 -29.08 23.77 -19.21
C GLU A 53 -30.38 23.70 -18.43
N VAL A 54 -31.49 23.65 -19.16
CA VAL A 54 -32.85 23.62 -18.60
C VAL A 54 -33.04 22.45 -17.62
N ASP A 55 -32.45 21.33 -17.90
CA ASP A 55 -32.54 20.13 -17.06
C ASP A 55 -31.95 20.36 -15.65
N TRP A 56 -30.93 21.22 -15.48
CA TRP A 56 -30.38 21.60 -14.19
C TRP A 56 -31.23 22.57 -13.38
N GLN A 57 -32.21 23.29 -13.97
CA GLN A 57 -32.90 24.39 -13.32
C GLN A 57 -33.87 23.99 -12.22
N ASN A 58 -34.55 22.85 -12.36
CA ASN A 58 -35.62 22.42 -11.43
C ASN A 58 -35.26 21.14 -10.67
N VAL A 59 -33.97 20.91 -10.38
CA VAL A 59 -33.49 19.72 -9.68
C VAL A 59 -33.42 20.01 -8.19
N PRO A 60 -33.86 19.09 -7.32
CA PRO A 60 -33.64 19.17 -5.89
C PRO A 60 -32.17 19.33 -5.53
N ILE A 61 -31.88 20.25 -4.59
CA ILE A 61 -30.51 20.60 -4.22
C ILE A 61 -30.11 19.88 -2.93
N ALA A 62 -29.06 19.11 -2.97
CA ALA A 62 -28.35 18.61 -1.79
C ALA A 62 -27.46 19.74 -1.24
N LYS A 63 -27.72 20.22 -0.02
CA LYS A 63 -27.04 21.36 0.63
C LYS A 63 -26.86 21.14 2.13
N ASN A 64 -26.31 22.16 2.82
CA ASN A 64 -26.04 22.13 4.26
C ASN A 64 -25.01 21.05 4.62
N PHE A 65 -23.84 21.13 4.02
CA PHE A 65 -22.74 20.22 4.32
C PHE A 65 -22.27 20.39 5.77
N VAL A 66 -21.64 19.35 6.29
CA VAL A 66 -21.15 19.28 7.67
C VAL A 66 -19.68 18.90 7.66
N MET A 67 -18.91 19.56 8.51
CA MET A 67 -17.47 19.31 8.61
C MET A 67 -17.21 17.86 9.06
N PHE A 68 -16.38 17.16 8.31
CA PHE A 68 -15.96 15.79 8.58
C PHE A 68 -14.71 15.71 9.45
N ASN A 69 -13.69 16.54 9.15
CA ASN A 69 -12.45 16.59 9.90
C ASN A 69 -12.27 17.93 10.64
N GLN A 70 -11.29 18.01 11.52
CA GLN A 70 -11.00 19.07 12.48
C GLN A 70 -12.14 19.23 13.50
N ASP A 71 -13.23 19.84 13.12
CA ASP A 71 -14.40 20.09 13.96
C ASP A 71 -15.59 19.25 13.49
N ASN A 72 -15.49 17.95 13.59
CA ASN A 72 -16.51 17.00 13.12
C ASN A 72 -17.91 17.37 13.65
N GLY A 73 -18.88 17.43 12.74
CA GLY A 73 -20.27 17.76 13.04
C GLY A 73 -20.63 19.25 12.96
N LYS A 74 -19.67 20.19 12.82
CA LYS A 74 -19.99 21.60 12.61
C LYS A 74 -20.54 21.87 11.20
N PRO A 75 -21.53 22.75 11.05
CA PRO A 75 -22.03 23.17 9.74
C PRO A 75 -20.94 23.83 8.90
N GLU A 76 -21.07 23.73 7.57
CA GLU A 76 -20.25 24.52 6.66
C GLU A 76 -20.47 26.01 6.85
N LEU A 77 -19.48 26.85 6.52
CA LEU A 77 -19.58 28.29 6.53
C LEU A 77 -20.38 28.76 5.29
N ASN A 78 -21.20 29.82 5.43
CA ASN A 78 -22.00 30.32 4.32
C ASN A 78 -21.18 30.68 3.07
N GLU A 79 -20.00 31.26 3.28
CA GLU A 79 -19.05 31.63 2.23
C GLU A 79 -18.39 30.41 1.53
N LEU A 80 -18.48 29.25 2.15
CA LEU A 80 -17.93 27.97 1.63
C LEU A 80 -19.04 26.95 1.37
N ARG A 81 -20.32 27.40 1.27
CA ARG A 81 -21.42 26.46 1.05
C ARG A 81 -21.28 25.67 -0.25
N THR A 82 -21.88 24.50 -0.24
CA THR A 82 -21.87 23.57 -1.37
C THR A 82 -23.28 23.19 -1.75
N GLU A 83 -23.58 23.22 -3.04
CA GLU A 83 -24.89 22.87 -3.61
C GLU A 83 -24.67 21.79 -4.69
N VAL A 84 -25.36 20.65 -4.58
CA VAL A 84 -25.24 19.52 -5.50
C VAL A 84 -26.59 19.15 -6.06
N LYS A 85 -26.64 18.87 -7.33
CA LYS A 85 -27.82 18.43 -8.10
C LYS A 85 -27.50 17.08 -8.76
N VAL A 86 -28.51 16.21 -8.89
CA VAL A 86 -28.35 14.88 -9.48
C VAL A 86 -29.38 14.70 -10.61
N LEU A 87 -28.87 14.40 -11.80
CA LEU A 87 -29.67 14.01 -12.95
C LEU A 87 -29.33 12.57 -13.37
N TYR A 88 -30.17 11.94 -14.19
CA TYR A 88 -29.89 10.63 -14.77
C TYR A 88 -30.57 10.46 -16.13
N ASP A 89 -30.02 9.55 -16.93
CA ASP A 89 -30.67 9.00 -18.14
C ASP A 89 -30.64 7.46 -18.12
N ASP A 90 -30.74 6.84 -19.27
CA ASP A 90 -30.73 5.38 -19.38
C ASP A 90 -29.30 4.81 -19.35
N ASP A 91 -28.23 5.63 -19.47
CA ASP A 91 -26.84 5.23 -19.58
C ASP A 91 -25.96 5.65 -18.40
N ALA A 92 -26.31 6.76 -17.69
CA ALA A 92 -25.45 7.39 -16.68
C ALA A 92 -26.23 8.15 -15.61
N VAL A 93 -25.55 8.40 -14.49
CA VAL A 93 -25.92 9.44 -13.52
C VAL A 93 -25.02 10.66 -13.72
N TYR A 94 -25.61 11.84 -13.60
CA TYR A 94 -24.96 13.14 -13.76
C TYR A 94 -24.95 13.89 -12.44
N ILE A 95 -23.82 14.46 -12.07
CA ILE A 95 -23.67 15.25 -10.84
C ILE A 95 -23.23 16.66 -11.24
N GLY A 96 -24.00 17.63 -10.85
CA GLY A 96 -23.64 19.05 -10.99
C GLY A 96 -23.46 19.67 -9.62
N ALA A 97 -22.30 20.28 -9.36
CA ALA A 97 -22.00 20.90 -8.08
C ALA A 97 -21.50 22.34 -8.23
N ILE A 98 -21.99 23.23 -7.36
CA ILE A 98 -21.48 24.59 -7.18
C ILE A 98 -20.83 24.65 -5.80
N LEU A 99 -19.54 24.94 -5.79
CA LEU A 99 -18.74 25.04 -4.58
C LEU A 99 -18.37 26.50 -4.36
N TYR A 100 -19.20 27.21 -3.57
CA TYR A 100 -19.00 28.62 -3.31
C TYR A 100 -17.72 28.89 -2.55
N ASP A 101 -17.10 30.00 -2.87
CA ASP A 101 -15.92 30.51 -2.21
C ASP A 101 -15.83 32.02 -2.39
N ASN A 102 -15.75 32.77 -1.30
CA ASN A 102 -15.66 34.24 -1.33
C ASN A 102 -14.25 34.74 -1.72
N GLU A 103 -13.25 33.83 -1.83
CA GLU A 103 -11.90 34.14 -2.24
C GLU A 103 -11.42 33.18 -3.37
N PRO A 104 -12.07 33.19 -4.58
CA PRO A 104 -11.77 32.21 -5.64
C PRO A 104 -10.31 32.23 -6.08
N SER A 105 -9.62 33.37 -5.97
CA SER A 105 -8.19 33.51 -6.27
C SER A 105 -7.26 32.71 -5.33
N LYS A 106 -7.76 32.30 -4.15
CA LYS A 106 -7.05 31.49 -3.15
C LYS A 106 -7.34 29.98 -3.26
N ILE A 107 -8.19 29.56 -4.18
CA ILE A 107 -8.45 28.15 -4.47
C ILE A 107 -7.13 27.53 -4.93
N LEU A 108 -6.71 26.48 -4.25
CA LEU A 108 -5.52 25.71 -4.63
C LEU A 108 -5.86 24.78 -5.78
N LYS A 109 -4.99 24.73 -6.81
CA LYS A 109 -5.27 24.11 -8.10
C LYS A 109 -4.04 23.50 -8.77
N GLU A 110 -3.16 22.89 -7.99
CA GLU A 110 -2.04 22.15 -8.57
C GLU A 110 -2.56 21.09 -9.55
N ILE A 111 -2.01 21.10 -10.77
CA ILE A 111 -2.35 20.10 -11.80
C ILE A 111 -1.52 18.85 -11.53
N SER A 112 -2.16 17.70 -11.54
CA SER A 112 -1.53 16.41 -11.32
C SER A 112 -2.09 15.36 -12.27
N GLU A 113 -1.38 14.28 -12.41
CA GLU A 113 -1.86 13.11 -13.12
C GLU A 113 -3.11 12.50 -12.46
N ARG A 114 -3.88 11.72 -13.21
CA ARG A 114 -5.02 10.93 -12.71
C ARG A 114 -4.59 10.11 -11.47
N ASP A 115 -5.49 9.97 -10.51
CA ASP A 115 -5.38 9.21 -9.26
C ASP A 115 -4.28 9.70 -8.29
N ASN A 116 -3.73 10.88 -8.54
CA ASN A 116 -2.71 11.48 -7.70
C ASN A 116 -2.93 12.98 -7.55
N PHE A 117 -3.85 13.37 -6.67
CA PHE A 117 -4.09 14.78 -6.40
C PHE A 117 -2.90 15.44 -5.69
N GLY A 118 -2.44 16.56 -6.23
CA GLY A 118 -1.48 17.46 -5.61
C GLY A 118 -2.11 18.35 -4.54
N VAL A 119 -1.57 19.54 -4.38
CA VAL A 119 -2.11 20.55 -3.47
C VAL A 119 -3.25 21.30 -4.17
N THR A 120 -4.46 20.75 -4.13
CA THR A 120 -5.64 21.26 -4.84
C THR A 120 -6.90 21.08 -4.00
N ASP A 121 -7.90 21.97 -4.19
CA ASP A 121 -9.26 21.74 -3.72
C ASP A 121 -9.89 20.63 -4.57
N PHE A 122 -10.79 19.82 -3.99
CA PHE A 122 -11.50 18.80 -4.75
C PHE A 122 -12.90 18.51 -4.22
N PHE A 123 -13.73 18.01 -5.12
CA PHE A 123 -15.10 17.55 -4.87
C PHE A 123 -15.17 16.06 -5.17
N GLY A 124 -15.99 15.33 -4.41
CA GLY A 124 -16.18 13.91 -4.60
C GLY A 124 -17.60 13.43 -4.39
N VAL A 125 -17.95 12.32 -5.01
CA VAL A 125 -19.19 11.59 -4.81
C VAL A 125 -18.89 10.14 -4.46
N PHE A 126 -19.57 9.62 -3.45
CA PHE A 126 -19.52 8.24 -3.00
C PHE A 126 -20.86 7.59 -3.32
N ILE A 127 -20.85 6.48 -4.04
CA ILE A 127 -22.05 5.77 -4.49
C ILE A 127 -21.99 4.31 -4.05
N ASN A 128 -22.99 3.89 -3.27
CA ASN A 128 -23.25 2.50 -2.92
C ASN A 128 -24.61 2.08 -3.54
N GLY A 129 -24.57 1.45 -4.70
CA GLY A 129 -25.78 1.07 -5.43
C GLY A 129 -26.63 0.02 -4.72
N PHE A 130 -26.06 -0.78 -3.81
CA PHE A 130 -26.79 -1.75 -3.00
C PHE A 130 -27.32 -1.14 -1.68
N ASN A 131 -26.90 0.06 -1.32
CA ASN A 131 -27.22 0.76 -0.08
C ASN A 131 -27.03 -0.11 1.19
N ASP A 132 -26.04 -0.95 1.17
CA ASP A 132 -25.72 -1.92 2.23
C ASP A 132 -24.60 -1.44 3.18
N GLY A 133 -23.94 -0.31 2.86
CA GLY A 133 -22.85 0.28 3.64
C GLY A 133 -21.55 -0.53 3.61
N GLN A 134 -21.39 -1.45 2.68
CA GLN A 134 -20.23 -2.34 2.61
C GLN A 134 -19.16 -1.87 1.64
N GLN A 135 -19.57 -1.31 0.50
CA GLN A 135 -18.66 -0.87 -0.55
C GLN A 135 -19.22 0.39 -1.23
N GLU A 136 -18.36 1.35 -1.49
CA GLU A 136 -18.67 2.60 -2.21
C GLU A 136 -17.73 2.76 -3.40
N PHE A 137 -18.30 3.15 -4.54
CA PHE A 137 -17.56 3.63 -5.70
C PHE A 137 -17.44 5.14 -5.57
N SER A 138 -16.22 5.65 -5.57
CA SER A 138 -15.92 7.04 -5.26
C SER A 138 -15.27 7.70 -6.45
N PHE A 139 -15.75 8.88 -6.81
CA PHE A 139 -15.31 9.66 -7.97
C PHE A 139 -15.00 11.07 -7.52
N PHE A 140 -13.80 11.56 -7.82
CA PHE A 140 -13.34 12.87 -7.38
C PHE A 140 -12.85 13.73 -8.54
N VAL A 141 -13.13 15.02 -8.47
CA VAL A 141 -12.67 16.03 -9.43
C VAL A 141 -11.95 17.13 -8.65
N SER A 142 -10.74 17.47 -9.08
CA SER A 142 -9.99 18.59 -8.51
C SER A 142 -10.40 19.92 -9.14
N ALA A 143 -10.12 21.02 -8.46
CA ALA A 143 -10.34 22.37 -9.00
C ALA A 143 -9.46 22.67 -10.23
N SER A 144 -8.46 21.85 -10.51
CA SER A 144 -7.62 21.87 -11.72
C SER A 144 -8.08 20.89 -12.82
N ASP A 145 -9.29 20.31 -12.71
CA ASP A 145 -9.87 19.39 -13.68
C ASP A 145 -9.17 18.02 -13.75
N GLY A 146 -8.49 17.62 -12.67
CA GLY A 146 -7.93 16.27 -12.52
C GLY A 146 -8.98 15.30 -11.97
N GLN A 147 -8.91 14.04 -12.38
CA GLN A 147 -9.79 12.95 -11.93
C GLN A 147 -9.06 12.01 -10.98
N MET A 148 -9.81 11.45 -10.03
CA MET A 148 -9.39 10.32 -9.21
C MET A 148 -10.61 9.46 -8.94
N ASP A 149 -10.46 8.15 -8.97
CA ASP A 149 -11.48 7.22 -8.52
C ASP A 149 -10.88 6.13 -7.62
N LEU A 150 -11.74 5.56 -6.80
CA LEU A 150 -11.37 4.50 -5.89
C LEU A 150 -12.59 3.69 -5.47
N VAL A 151 -12.35 2.48 -5.01
CA VAL A 151 -13.35 1.68 -4.29
C VAL A 151 -13.00 1.72 -2.81
N ARG A 152 -13.97 2.13 -2.00
CA ARG A 152 -13.85 2.12 -0.53
C ARG A 152 -14.69 1.00 0.05
N THR A 153 -14.09 0.25 0.95
CA THR A 153 -14.78 -0.75 1.79
C THR A 153 -14.80 -0.29 3.25
N THR A 154 -15.33 -1.11 4.13
CA THR A 154 -15.23 -0.88 5.58
C THR A 154 -13.81 -1.04 6.11
N GLU A 155 -12.93 -1.69 5.38
CA GLU A 155 -11.58 -2.06 5.83
C GLU A 155 -10.48 -1.25 5.13
N ASP A 156 -10.67 -0.93 3.82
CA ASP A 156 -9.61 -0.36 2.99
C ASP A 156 -10.15 0.54 1.86
N GLU A 157 -9.26 1.30 1.24
CA GLU A 157 -9.49 2.11 0.04
C GLU A 157 -8.58 1.61 -1.10
N ASP A 158 -9.18 1.05 -2.13
CA ASP A 158 -8.46 0.63 -3.35
C ASP A 158 -8.39 1.80 -4.34
N THR A 159 -7.28 2.52 -4.31
CA THR A 159 -6.97 3.64 -5.21
C THR A 159 -6.40 3.18 -6.57
N SER A 160 -6.22 1.88 -6.77
CA SER A 160 -5.78 1.32 -8.04
C SER A 160 -6.94 0.91 -8.96
N TRP A 161 -8.17 0.96 -8.43
CA TRP A 161 -9.37 0.74 -9.24
C TRP A 161 -9.61 1.92 -10.19
N ASP A 162 -9.75 1.62 -11.45
CA ASP A 162 -9.92 2.57 -12.54
C ASP A 162 -11.29 2.43 -13.20
N ALA A 163 -12.06 3.51 -13.26
CA ALA A 163 -13.32 3.61 -14.00
C ALA A 163 -13.19 4.53 -15.21
N ILE A 164 -14.06 4.33 -16.20
CA ILE A 164 -14.19 5.24 -17.33
C ILE A 164 -15.41 6.14 -17.11
N TRP A 165 -15.17 7.43 -16.91
CA TRP A 165 -16.19 8.45 -16.67
C TRP A 165 -15.71 9.81 -17.12
N GLU A 166 -16.62 10.77 -17.23
CA GLU A 166 -16.34 12.10 -17.75
C GLU A 166 -16.57 13.15 -16.65
N SER A 167 -15.73 14.17 -16.62
CA SER A 167 -15.90 15.31 -15.73
C SER A 167 -15.34 16.59 -16.33
N LYS A 168 -15.81 17.72 -15.78
CA LYS A 168 -15.27 19.03 -16.03
C LYS A 168 -15.35 19.88 -14.78
N ALA A 169 -14.28 20.65 -14.50
CA ALA A 169 -14.24 21.63 -13.43
C ALA A 169 -13.80 22.98 -13.96
N LYS A 170 -14.39 24.06 -13.41
CA LYS A 170 -14.07 25.44 -13.77
C LYS A 170 -14.16 26.37 -12.58
N ILE A 171 -13.13 27.17 -12.34
CA ILE A 171 -13.15 28.23 -11.34
C ILE A 171 -13.89 29.44 -11.92
N THR A 172 -14.79 30.02 -11.12
CA THR A 172 -15.66 31.17 -11.44
C THR A 172 -15.47 32.29 -10.41
N ASP A 173 -16.16 33.41 -10.58
CA ASP A 173 -16.08 34.52 -9.64
C ASP A 173 -16.76 34.25 -8.29
N ILE A 174 -17.60 33.20 -8.19
CA ILE A 174 -18.34 32.83 -6.97
C ILE A 174 -17.79 31.58 -6.28
N GLY A 175 -16.71 31.00 -6.84
CA GLY A 175 -16.15 29.72 -6.37
C GLY A 175 -15.72 28.85 -7.56
N TRP A 176 -16.19 27.62 -7.62
CA TRP A 176 -15.95 26.72 -8.76
C TRP A 176 -17.13 25.77 -8.98
N VAL A 177 -17.23 25.28 -10.21
CA VAL A 177 -18.30 24.40 -10.67
C VAL A 177 -17.72 23.10 -11.13
N VAL A 178 -18.41 21.99 -10.85
CA VAL A 178 -18.09 20.64 -11.30
C VAL A 178 -19.29 20.03 -11.99
N GLU A 179 -19.03 19.38 -13.12
CA GLU A 179 -19.98 18.45 -13.75
C GLU A 179 -19.31 17.09 -13.90
N MET A 180 -20.06 16.04 -13.64
CA MET A 180 -19.63 14.66 -13.75
C MET A 180 -20.70 13.84 -14.46
N LYS A 181 -20.26 12.96 -15.37
CA LYS A 181 -21.10 11.90 -15.98
C LYS A 181 -20.50 10.57 -15.62
N ILE A 182 -21.19 9.78 -14.82
CA ILE A 182 -20.77 8.49 -14.32
C ILE A 182 -21.62 7.42 -14.97
N PRO A 183 -21.09 6.67 -15.97
CA PRO A 183 -21.82 5.61 -16.65
C PRO A 183 -22.21 4.48 -15.69
N TYR A 184 -23.37 3.88 -15.88
CA TYR A 184 -23.80 2.71 -15.08
C TYR A 184 -22.84 1.54 -15.21
N ALA A 185 -22.07 1.45 -16.28
CA ALA A 185 -21.01 0.45 -16.46
C ALA A 185 -19.89 0.57 -15.41
N ALA A 186 -19.67 1.77 -14.82
CA ALA A 186 -18.72 2.01 -13.74
C ALA A 186 -19.29 1.68 -12.34
N LEU A 187 -20.58 1.39 -12.23
CA LEU A 187 -21.27 1.17 -10.97
C LEU A 187 -21.74 -0.29 -10.84
N ARG A 188 -22.08 -0.66 -9.60
CA ARG A 188 -22.73 -1.93 -9.29
C ARG A 188 -24.00 -1.64 -8.49
N PHE A 189 -25.13 -2.14 -8.98
CA PHE A 189 -26.44 -1.95 -8.37
C PHE A 189 -27.38 -3.09 -8.78
N PRO A 190 -28.44 -3.39 -7.98
CA PRO A 190 -29.38 -4.47 -8.28
C PRO A 190 -30.27 -4.14 -9.47
N GLU A 191 -30.70 -5.14 -10.21
CA GLU A 191 -31.71 -5.01 -11.27
C GLU A 191 -33.11 -4.85 -10.64
N GLU A 192 -33.49 -3.62 -10.35
CA GLU A 192 -34.75 -3.22 -9.74
C GLU A 192 -35.34 -2.02 -10.51
N ASP A 193 -36.66 -1.98 -10.67
CA ASP A 193 -37.36 -0.88 -11.35
C ASP A 193 -37.13 0.48 -10.70
N LYS A 194 -37.01 0.51 -9.36
CA LYS A 194 -36.77 1.71 -8.55
C LYS A 194 -35.51 1.52 -7.74
N GLN A 195 -34.53 2.34 -8.04
CA GLN A 195 -33.24 2.31 -7.35
C GLN A 195 -33.28 3.11 -6.03
N THR A 196 -32.60 2.58 -5.03
CA THR A 196 -32.35 3.27 -3.76
C THR A 196 -30.89 3.09 -3.41
N TRP A 197 -30.07 4.11 -3.68
CA TRP A 197 -28.63 4.03 -3.48
C TRP A 197 -28.21 4.77 -2.20
N GLY A 198 -27.18 4.29 -1.56
CA GLY A 198 -26.41 5.07 -0.60
C GLY A 198 -25.57 6.11 -1.36
N VAL A 199 -25.63 7.37 -0.95
CA VAL A 199 -24.84 8.44 -1.56
C VAL A 199 -24.30 9.40 -0.51
N ASN A 200 -23.05 9.87 -0.70
CA ASN A 200 -22.55 11.05 -0.01
C ASN A 200 -21.79 11.95 -0.98
N PHE A 201 -21.77 13.24 -0.71
CA PHE A 201 -20.97 14.21 -1.43
C PHE A 201 -19.90 14.75 -0.48
N PHE A 202 -18.73 15.04 -1.03
CA PHE A 202 -17.56 15.43 -0.30
C PHE A 202 -16.90 16.67 -0.92
N ARG A 203 -16.41 17.59 -0.09
CA ARG A 203 -15.61 18.72 -0.50
C ARG A 203 -14.40 18.87 0.40
N GLU A 204 -13.20 19.08 -0.18
CA GLU A 204 -12.04 19.59 0.54
C GLU A 204 -11.75 21.04 0.14
N VAL A 205 -11.69 21.93 1.14
CA VAL A 205 -11.12 23.27 1.04
C VAL A 205 -9.66 23.16 1.48
N ARG A 206 -8.79 22.94 0.51
CA ARG A 206 -7.40 22.53 0.76
C ARG A 206 -6.58 23.55 1.52
N ARG A 207 -6.76 24.86 1.27
CA ARG A 207 -6.04 25.93 1.98
C ARG A 207 -6.22 25.86 3.49
N ASN A 208 -7.39 25.42 3.94
CA ASN A 208 -7.75 25.26 5.35
C ASN A 208 -7.59 23.82 5.83
N ARG A 209 -7.39 22.85 4.90
CA ARG A 209 -7.48 21.41 5.16
C ARG A 209 -8.80 21.00 5.80
N GLN A 210 -9.89 21.66 5.42
CA GLN A 210 -11.24 21.38 5.89
C GLN A 210 -11.94 20.46 4.91
N MET A 211 -12.53 19.40 5.41
CA MET A 211 -13.28 18.42 4.67
C MET A 211 -14.72 18.42 5.13
N PHE A 212 -15.64 18.40 4.20
CA PHE A 212 -17.07 18.45 4.43
C PHE A 212 -17.78 17.30 3.75
N THR A 213 -18.82 16.76 4.39
CA THR A 213 -19.72 15.75 3.81
C THR A 213 -21.14 16.27 3.81
N TRP A 214 -21.92 15.90 2.77
CA TRP A 214 -23.34 16.27 2.69
C TRP A 214 -24.16 15.56 3.78
N ASN A 215 -24.16 14.21 3.79
CA ASN A 215 -24.69 13.47 4.93
C ASN A 215 -23.66 13.48 6.04
N PRO A 216 -24.02 13.87 7.27
CA PRO A 216 -23.08 13.91 8.38
C PRO A 216 -22.44 12.55 8.63
N VAL A 217 -21.11 12.56 8.78
CA VAL A 217 -20.32 11.38 9.14
C VAL A 217 -19.66 11.63 10.49
N ASP A 218 -19.99 10.82 11.48
CA ASP A 218 -19.37 10.84 12.81
C ASP A 218 -18.06 10.04 12.75
N ASN A 219 -16.92 10.70 12.75
CA ASN A 219 -15.59 10.08 12.69
C ASN A 219 -15.16 9.37 13.98
N SER A 220 -15.97 9.46 15.04
CA SER A 220 -15.78 8.72 16.28
C SER A 220 -16.47 7.36 16.29
N LYS A 221 -17.36 7.09 15.32
CA LYS A 221 -18.20 5.89 15.26
C LYS A 221 -18.13 5.24 13.90
N GLY A 222 -18.01 3.91 13.91
CA GLY A 222 -18.22 3.06 12.74
C GLY A 222 -17.36 3.39 11.52
N PHE A 223 -17.81 2.86 10.40
CA PHE A 223 -17.15 3.04 9.12
C PHE A 223 -17.82 4.14 8.31
N PHE A 224 -17.07 4.84 7.48
CA PHE A 224 -17.53 5.90 6.60
C PHE A 224 -18.66 5.42 5.68
N THR A 225 -18.49 4.25 5.06
CA THR A 225 -19.42 3.65 4.11
C THR A 225 -20.82 3.40 4.68
N GLN A 226 -20.94 3.18 5.99
CA GLN A 226 -22.22 2.92 6.67
C GLN A 226 -23.04 4.19 6.94
N GLN A 227 -22.41 5.35 6.79
CA GLN A 227 -22.97 6.64 7.13
C GLN A 227 -23.36 7.47 5.90
N ALA A 228 -23.65 6.82 4.77
CA ALA A 228 -24.15 7.49 3.57
C ALA A 228 -25.60 7.98 3.73
N GLY A 229 -25.95 9.05 3.04
CA GLY A 229 -27.34 9.46 2.79
C GLY A 229 -28.02 8.60 1.73
N ILE A 230 -29.19 8.99 1.25
CA ILE A 230 -30.00 8.20 0.32
C ILE A 230 -30.23 9.00 -0.97
N LEU A 231 -30.00 8.36 -2.11
CA LEU A 231 -30.38 8.83 -3.45
C LEU A 231 -31.58 8.02 -3.94
N ARG A 232 -32.64 8.73 -4.32
CA ARG A 232 -33.87 8.16 -4.90
C ARG A 232 -34.16 8.80 -6.26
N GLY A 233 -35.23 8.31 -6.90
CA GLY A 233 -35.76 8.89 -8.14
C GLY A 233 -35.17 8.30 -9.41
N ILE A 234 -34.17 7.45 -9.33
CA ILE A 234 -33.66 6.68 -10.47
C ILE A 234 -34.60 5.48 -10.69
N GLU A 235 -35.23 5.42 -11.88
CA GLU A 235 -36.22 4.39 -12.21
C GLU A 235 -35.99 3.84 -13.61
N LYS A 236 -36.28 2.54 -13.78
CA LYS A 236 -36.30 1.84 -15.10
C LYS A 236 -34.99 1.94 -15.86
N ILE A 237 -33.87 1.82 -15.15
CA ILE A 237 -32.54 1.71 -15.76
C ILE A 237 -32.14 0.23 -15.84
N ASN A 238 -31.39 -0.12 -16.86
CA ASN A 238 -30.86 -1.48 -17.03
C ASN A 238 -29.39 -1.52 -16.66
N THR A 239 -28.96 -2.64 -16.09
CA THR A 239 -27.54 -2.93 -15.89
C THR A 239 -26.88 -3.17 -17.25
N PRO A 240 -25.93 -2.35 -17.69
CA PRO A 240 -25.29 -2.54 -19.00
C PRO A 240 -24.38 -3.77 -18.99
N THR A 241 -24.18 -4.38 -20.17
CA THR A 241 -23.13 -5.39 -20.32
C THR A 241 -21.76 -4.75 -20.06
N ARG A 242 -21.09 -5.15 -19.01
CA ARG A 242 -19.77 -4.63 -18.64
C ARG A 242 -18.69 -5.51 -19.27
N LEU A 243 -18.38 -5.29 -20.54
CA LEU A 243 -17.31 -5.99 -21.25
C LEU A 243 -16.34 -4.97 -21.84
N PHE A 244 -15.13 -5.00 -21.33
CA PHE A 244 -14.04 -4.10 -21.72
C PHE A 244 -12.84 -4.92 -22.20
N LEU A 245 -12.25 -4.50 -23.30
CA LEU A 245 -11.03 -5.06 -23.85
C LEU A 245 -9.98 -3.97 -23.90
N ILE A 246 -8.77 -4.29 -23.44
CA ILE A 246 -7.66 -3.34 -23.40
C ILE A 246 -6.43 -4.01 -24.04
N PRO A 247 -6.39 -4.06 -25.40
CA PRO A 247 -5.18 -4.48 -26.10
C PRO A 247 -4.04 -3.49 -25.80
N TYR A 248 -2.83 -4.02 -25.67
CA TYR A 248 -1.64 -3.20 -25.51
C TYR A 248 -0.45 -3.74 -26.28
N SER A 249 0.47 -2.84 -26.60
CA SER A 249 1.75 -3.15 -27.22
C SER A 249 2.83 -2.27 -26.64
N SER A 250 3.99 -2.88 -26.31
CA SER A 250 5.14 -2.19 -25.75
C SER A 250 6.40 -2.56 -26.51
N PHE A 251 7.19 -1.56 -26.85
CA PHE A 251 8.51 -1.72 -27.42
C PHE A 251 9.57 -1.29 -26.41
N TYR A 252 10.60 -2.09 -26.25
CA TYR A 252 11.75 -1.84 -25.38
C TYR A 252 13.03 -1.86 -26.20
N LEU A 253 13.87 -0.86 -26.02
CA LEU A 253 15.25 -0.82 -26.50
C LEU A 253 16.17 -0.82 -25.28
N ASN A 254 16.91 -1.92 -25.09
CA ASN A 254 17.81 -2.13 -23.98
C ASN A 254 19.26 -2.06 -24.44
N SER A 255 20.12 -1.48 -23.58
CA SER A 255 21.56 -1.44 -23.76
C SER A 255 22.22 -1.67 -22.40
N PHE A 256 23.08 -2.68 -22.30
CA PHE A 256 23.78 -3.04 -21.07
C PHE A 256 25.27 -2.77 -21.25
N GLY A 257 25.79 -1.76 -20.54
CA GLY A 257 27.20 -1.40 -20.60
C GLY A 257 27.69 -1.18 -22.02
N LYS A 258 28.68 -1.99 -22.42
CA LYS A 258 29.26 -2.01 -23.77
C LYS A 258 28.63 -3.03 -24.71
N GLU A 259 27.62 -3.77 -24.28
CA GLU A 259 26.96 -4.77 -25.12
C GLU A 259 26.13 -4.12 -26.23
N LYS A 260 25.89 -4.88 -27.30
CA LYS A 260 25.05 -4.42 -28.39
C LYS A 260 23.60 -4.26 -27.92
N SER A 261 23.05 -3.10 -28.18
CA SER A 261 21.62 -2.84 -27.89
C SER A 261 20.70 -3.83 -28.62
N TYR A 262 19.65 -4.25 -27.96
CA TYR A 262 18.63 -5.12 -28.51
C TYR A 262 17.21 -4.57 -28.25
N GLY A 263 16.33 -4.81 -29.23
CA GLY A 263 14.93 -4.43 -29.15
C GLY A 263 14.04 -5.62 -28.78
N THR A 264 13.04 -5.38 -27.95
CA THR A 264 12.01 -6.37 -27.60
C THR A 264 10.63 -5.78 -27.82
N LEU A 265 9.77 -6.48 -28.58
CA LEU A 265 8.37 -6.13 -28.74
C LEU A 265 7.52 -7.09 -27.88
N LYS A 266 6.64 -6.54 -27.07
CA LYS A 266 5.66 -7.28 -26.29
C LYS A 266 4.26 -6.79 -26.63
N GLY A 267 3.27 -7.66 -26.46
CA GLY A 267 1.86 -7.30 -26.63
C GLY A 267 0.99 -8.27 -25.89
N GLY A 268 -0.17 -7.80 -25.47
CA GLY A 268 -1.12 -8.58 -24.70
C GLY A 268 -2.50 -7.97 -24.73
N LEU A 269 -3.40 -8.56 -23.94
CA LEU A 269 -4.79 -8.17 -23.85
C LEU A 269 -5.26 -8.29 -22.41
N ASP A 270 -5.77 -7.19 -21.86
CA ASP A 270 -6.54 -7.22 -20.63
C ASP A 270 -8.03 -7.27 -20.98
N LEU A 271 -8.78 -8.09 -20.25
CA LEU A 271 -10.22 -8.25 -20.39
C LEU A 271 -10.86 -8.04 -19.02
N LYS A 272 -11.88 -7.18 -18.95
CA LYS A 272 -12.75 -7.04 -17.77
C LYS A 272 -14.18 -7.36 -18.19
N TYR A 273 -14.82 -8.30 -17.48
CA TYR A 273 -16.17 -8.73 -17.78
C TYR A 273 -17.02 -8.83 -16.50
N GLY A 274 -18.14 -8.11 -16.48
CA GLY A 274 -19.15 -8.26 -15.44
C GLY A 274 -19.91 -9.55 -15.61
N LEU A 275 -19.60 -10.55 -14.80
CA LEU A 275 -20.29 -11.84 -14.82
C LEU A 275 -21.75 -11.73 -14.35
N THR A 276 -21.96 -10.93 -13.30
CA THR A 276 -23.27 -10.56 -12.75
C THR A 276 -23.19 -9.13 -12.25
N ASP A 277 -24.26 -8.58 -11.71
CA ASP A 277 -24.28 -7.24 -11.12
C ASP A 277 -23.22 -7.10 -10.00
N ALA A 278 -22.93 -8.21 -9.30
CA ALA A 278 -22.04 -8.25 -8.15
C ALA A 278 -20.61 -8.69 -8.47
N PHE A 279 -20.39 -9.50 -9.52
CA PHE A 279 -19.11 -10.16 -9.79
C PHE A 279 -18.47 -9.67 -11.08
N THR A 280 -17.16 -9.52 -11.04
CA THR A 280 -16.31 -9.15 -12.18
C THR A 280 -15.25 -10.21 -12.40
N LEU A 281 -15.02 -10.56 -13.66
CA LEU A 281 -13.89 -11.33 -14.16
C LEU A 281 -12.87 -10.36 -14.75
N ASP A 282 -11.66 -10.38 -14.22
CA ASP A 282 -10.47 -9.72 -14.78
C ASP A 282 -9.52 -10.78 -15.31
N MET A 283 -9.04 -10.62 -16.54
CA MET A 283 -8.09 -11.54 -17.15
C MET A 283 -7.00 -10.76 -17.87
N VAL A 284 -5.77 -11.21 -17.73
CA VAL A 284 -4.61 -10.69 -18.47
C VAL A 284 -3.95 -11.83 -19.24
N LEU A 285 -3.85 -11.66 -20.55
CA LEU A 285 -3.16 -12.58 -21.45
C LEU A 285 -1.80 -11.99 -21.82
N ILE A 286 -0.72 -12.77 -21.56
CA ILE A 286 0.68 -12.38 -21.82
C ILE A 286 1.02 -11.06 -21.11
N PRO A 287 1.02 -11.01 -19.76
CA PRO A 287 1.24 -9.77 -19.01
C PRO A 287 2.61 -9.16 -19.34
N ASP A 288 2.65 -7.82 -19.49
CA ASP A 288 3.87 -7.03 -19.64
C ASP A 288 4.01 -6.06 -18.45
N PHE A 289 5.05 -6.25 -17.64
CA PHE A 289 5.35 -5.43 -16.46
C PHE A 289 6.64 -4.60 -16.65
N GLY A 290 7.17 -4.47 -17.85
CA GLY A 290 8.47 -3.82 -18.10
C GLY A 290 8.49 -2.31 -17.81
N GLN A 291 7.34 -1.63 -17.85
CA GLN A 291 7.24 -0.20 -17.50
C GLN A 291 6.85 0.07 -16.04
N THR A 292 6.77 -0.95 -15.19
CA THR A 292 6.53 -0.74 -13.75
C THR A 292 7.71 0.00 -13.10
N ARG A 293 7.44 0.71 -12.01
CA ARG A 293 8.48 1.36 -11.21
C ARG A 293 9.50 0.33 -10.74
N PHE A 294 10.77 0.71 -10.68
CA PHE A 294 11.80 -0.18 -10.10
C PHE A 294 11.65 -0.26 -8.57
N ASP A 295 12.08 -1.38 -8.03
CA ASP A 295 12.12 -1.62 -6.60
C ASP A 295 13.31 -0.87 -5.97
N ASP A 296 13.07 -0.15 -4.89
CA ASP A 296 14.11 0.57 -4.15
C ASP A 296 14.95 -0.42 -3.31
N LYS A 297 15.92 -1.07 -3.94
CA LYS A 297 16.84 -2.02 -3.29
C LYS A 297 17.73 -1.31 -2.27
N ILE A 298 18.10 -2.04 -1.20
CA ILE A 298 19.00 -1.58 -0.13
C ILE A 298 20.08 -2.62 0.17
N LEU A 299 21.13 -2.23 0.88
CA LEU A 299 22.09 -3.15 1.47
C LEU A 299 21.40 -3.91 2.60
N ASN A 300 21.06 -5.16 2.37
CA ASN A 300 20.39 -6.02 3.34
C ASN A 300 21.42 -6.80 4.17
N LEU A 301 21.62 -6.40 5.40
CA LEU A 301 22.52 -7.01 6.36
C LEU A 301 21.84 -8.03 7.29
N GLY A 302 20.53 -8.17 7.18
CA GLY A 302 19.69 -9.06 7.99
C GLY A 302 19.51 -10.46 7.39
N PRO A 303 18.93 -11.39 8.15
CA PRO A 303 18.71 -12.76 7.71
C PRO A 303 17.50 -12.93 6.77
N PHE A 304 16.63 -11.93 6.67
CA PHE A 304 15.36 -11.97 5.94
C PHE A 304 15.47 -11.27 4.59
N GLU A 305 14.73 -11.72 3.61
CA GLU A 305 14.62 -11.04 2.32
C GLU A 305 13.95 -9.67 2.41
N GLN A 306 14.31 -8.76 1.53
CA GLN A 306 13.64 -7.47 1.39
C GLN A 306 12.26 -7.67 0.73
N ILE A 307 11.23 -7.05 1.32
CA ILE A 307 9.85 -7.06 0.80
C ILE A 307 9.62 -5.80 -0.03
N PHE A 308 8.97 -5.95 -1.17
CA PHE A 308 8.62 -4.85 -2.09
C PHE A 308 7.11 -4.71 -2.24
N ASN A 309 6.65 -3.49 -2.40
CA ASN A 309 5.26 -3.23 -2.74
C ASN A 309 4.92 -3.76 -4.12
N GLU A 310 3.66 -4.18 -4.32
CA GLU A 310 3.18 -4.57 -5.64
C GLU A 310 3.01 -3.32 -6.53
N ASN A 311 3.51 -3.40 -7.75
CA ASN A 311 3.45 -2.32 -8.74
C ASN A 311 2.80 -2.79 -10.06
N ARG A 312 2.41 -4.06 -10.17
CA ARG A 312 1.78 -4.64 -11.38
C ARG A 312 0.26 -4.44 -11.30
N PRO A 313 -0.37 -3.69 -12.23
CA PRO A 313 -1.78 -3.26 -12.12
C PRO A 313 -2.78 -4.41 -11.86
N PHE A 314 -2.61 -5.56 -12.51
CA PHE A 314 -3.48 -6.71 -12.29
C PHE A 314 -3.52 -7.18 -10.81
N PHE A 315 -2.40 -7.07 -10.10
CA PHE A 315 -2.27 -7.51 -8.71
C PHE A 315 -2.51 -6.40 -7.69
N THR A 316 -2.78 -5.15 -8.10
CA THR A 316 -3.10 -4.05 -7.20
C THR A 316 -4.60 -3.77 -7.16
N GLU A 317 -5.31 -3.90 -8.26
CA GLU A 317 -6.74 -3.60 -8.37
C GLU A 317 -7.63 -4.74 -7.82
N GLY A 318 -8.68 -4.40 -7.07
CA GLY A 318 -9.70 -5.34 -6.59
C GLY A 318 -9.15 -6.41 -5.65
N THR A 319 -8.23 -6.05 -4.77
CA THR A 319 -7.50 -7.00 -3.89
C THR A 319 -8.06 -7.10 -2.48
N ASP A 320 -9.10 -6.37 -2.14
CA ASP A 320 -9.72 -6.32 -0.80
C ASP A 320 -10.01 -7.71 -0.22
N LEU A 321 -10.58 -8.61 -1.03
CA LEU A 321 -10.84 -9.99 -0.63
C LEU A 321 -9.54 -10.80 -0.48
N PHE A 322 -8.56 -10.61 -1.37
CA PHE A 322 -7.33 -11.41 -1.40
C PHE A 322 -6.33 -11.02 -0.30
N ASN A 323 -6.44 -9.81 0.25
CA ASN A 323 -5.62 -9.33 1.37
C ASN A 323 -6.07 -9.92 2.72
N LYS A 324 -7.27 -10.54 2.80
CA LYS A 324 -7.76 -11.14 4.03
C LYS A 324 -6.84 -12.25 4.53
N GLY A 325 -6.66 -12.28 5.84
CA GLY A 325 -5.82 -13.27 6.52
C GLY A 325 -4.32 -13.16 6.27
N GLY A 326 -3.84 -12.19 5.45
CA GLY A 326 -2.42 -11.96 5.19
C GLY A 326 -1.69 -13.13 4.52
N LEU A 327 -2.40 -13.99 3.78
CA LEU A 327 -1.83 -15.19 3.14
C LEU A 327 -1.34 -14.96 1.72
N PHE A 328 -1.63 -13.81 1.12
CA PHE A 328 -1.33 -13.52 -0.26
C PHE A 328 -0.36 -12.34 -0.39
N TYR A 329 0.82 -12.62 -0.92
CA TYR A 329 1.80 -11.64 -1.35
C TYR A 329 2.08 -11.87 -2.83
N SER A 330 1.45 -11.07 -3.67
CA SER A 330 1.42 -11.25 -5.14
C SER A 330 2.82 -11.29 -5.79
N ARG A 331 3.82 -10.65 -5.17
CA ARG A 331 5.21 -10.65 -5.62
C ARG A 331 5.87 -12.04 -5.56
N ARG A 332 5.24 -13.03 -4.91
CA ARG A 332 5.69 -14.44 -5.02
C ARG A 332 5.47 -14.99 -6.42
N ILE A 333 4.49 -14.47 -7.15
CA ILE A 333 4.16 -14.92 -8.50
C ILE A 333 5.10 -14.28 -9.52
N GLY A 334 5.93 -15.08 -10.17
CA GLY A 334 6.78 -14.66 -11.29
C GLY A 334 8.06 -13.92 -10.91
N GLN A 335 8.43 -13.79 -9.63
CA GLN A 335 9.64 -13.05 -9.23
C GLN A 335 10.85 -13.90 -8.93
N ARG A 336 10.69 -15.10 -8.40
CA ARG A 336 11.79 -15.89 -7.89
C ARG A 336 11.62 -17.35 -8.27
N ALA A 337 12.71 -17.97 -8.73
CA ALA A 337 12.74 -19.39 -8.97
C ALA A 337 12.57 -20.18 -7.68
N SER A 338 11.87 -21.32 -7.73
CA SER A 338 11.58 -22.18 -6.57
C SER A 338 12.81 -22.94 -6.07
N LYS A 339 13.84 -23.10 -6.89
CA LYS A 339 15.13 -23.64 -6.48
C LYS A 339 16.31 -22.93 -7.15
N TYR A 340 17.49 -23.02 -6.53
CA TYR A 340 18.74 -22.68 -7.17
C TYR A 340 19.30 -23.91 -7.92
N PRO A 341 20.07 -23.72 -9.02
CA PRO A 341 20.66 -24.82 -9.75
C PRO A 341 21.72 -25.53 -8.91
N GLU A 342 21.84 -26.82 -9.10
CA GLU A 342 22.93 -27.60 -8.52
C GLU A 342 24.15 -27.49 -9.46
N ILE A 343 25.23 -26.87 -8.98
CA ILE A 343 26.47 -26.67 -9.72
C ILE A 343 27.65 -27.38 -9.02
N SER A 344 28.55 -27.98 -9.80
CA SER A 344 29.82 -28.51 -9.33
C SER A 344 30.89 -27.41 -9.28
N GLU A 345 32.07 -27.69 -8.68
CA GLU A 345 33.19 -26.74 -8.60
C GLU A 345 33.73 -26.33 -9.99
N SER A 346 33.49 -27.15 -11.01
CA SER A 346 33.87 -26.86 -12.40
C SER A 346 32.81 -26.20 -13.22
N GLU A 347 31.67 -25.82 -12.64
CA GLU A 347 30.53 -25.23 -13.35
C GLU A 347 30.24 -23.79 -12.86
N GLU A 348 29.79 -22.96 -13.79
CA GLU A 348 29.30 -21.61 -13.51
C GLU A 348 27.94 -21.37 -14.16
N VAL A 349 27.09 -20.59 -13.53
CA VAL A 349 25.82 -20.15 -14.12
C VAL A 349 26.10 -18.95 -15.01
N ILE A 350 25.87 -19.06 -16.32
CA ILE A 350 26.12 -17.98 -17.28
C ILE A 350 24.86 -17.18 -17.61
N GLU A 351 23.68 -17.77 -17.40
CA GLU A 351 22.41 -17.09 -17.60
C GLU A 351 21.42 -17.53 -16.50
N PHE A 352 21.03 -16.59 -15.65
CA PHE A 352 20.01 -16.79 -14.63
C PHE A 352 18.87 -15.81 -14.89
N PRO A 353 17.64 -16.29 -15.15
CA PRO A 353 16.49 -15.42 -15.41
C PRO A 353 16.15 -14.57 -14.19
N ASN A 354 16.05 -13.25 -14.37
CA ASN A 354 15.69 -12.30 -13.29
C ASN A 354 14.21 -12.37 -12.91
N THR A 355 13.36 -12.86 -13.82
CA THR A 355 11.90 -12.97 -13.63
C THR A 355 11.39 -14.23 -14.31
N ILE A 356 10.30 -14.76 -13.79
CA ILE A 356 9.57 -15.89 -14.36
C ILE A 356 8.36 -15.34 -15.11
N ASP A 357 8.27 -15.63 -16.41
CA ASP A 357 7.16 -15.16 -17.26
C ASP A 357 5.83 -15.81 -16.86
N LEU A 358 4.77 -15.01 -16.88
CA LEU A 358 3.41 -15.48 -16.71
C LEU A 358 2.82 -15.89 -18.08
N VAL A 359 2.04 -16.97 -18.08
CA VAL A 359 1.22 -17.39 -19.23
C VAL A 359 -0.08 -16.61 -19.24
N ASN A 360 -0.75 -16.57 -18.09
CA ASN A 360 -1.99 -15.85 -17.87
C ASN A 360 -2.17 -15.52 -16.40
N ALA A 361 -3.10 -14.60 -16.15
CA ALA A 361 -3.63 -14.34 -14.82
C ALA A 361 -5.13 -14.08 -14.94
N VAL A 362 -5.92 -14.72 -14.07
CA VAL A 362 -7.39 -14.62 -14.04
C VAL A 362 -7.82 -14.32 -12.61
N LYS A 363 -8.71 -13.37 -12.43
CA LYS A 363 -9.27 -12.98 -11.14
C LYS A 363 -10.77 -12.81 -11.27
N ILE A 364 -11.52 -13.43 -10.36
CA ILE A 364 -12.96 -13.22 -10.17
C ILE A 364 -13.15 -12.66 -8.78
N SER A 365 -13.80 -11.52 -8.67
CA SER A 365 -14.09 -10.91 -7.36
C SER A 365 -15.46 -10.24 -7.36
N GLY A 366 -16.09 -10.25 -6.21
CA GLY A 366 -17.39 -9.58 -6.01
C GLY A 366 -18.02 -9.95 -4.67
N ARG A 367 -19.15 -9.29 -4.38
CA ARG A 367 -19.93 -9.53 -3.16
C ARG A 367 -21.41 -9.45 -3.45
N THR A 368 -22.17 -10.45 -3.01
CA THR A 368 -23.63 -10.47 -3.14
C THR A 368 -24.29 -9.48 -2.18
N LYS A 369 -25.55 -9.13 -2.42
CA LYS A 369 -26.37 -8.29 -1.55
C LYS A 369 -26.50 -8.86 -0.14
N GLU A 370 -26.48 -10.19 0.00
CA GLU A 370 -26.53 -10.89 1.29
C GLU A 370 -25.18 -10.91 2.03
N GLY A 371 -24.15 -10.26 1.47
CA GLY A 371 -22.85 -10.08 2.08
C GLY A 371 -21.83 -11.19 1.83
N LEU A 372 -22.13 -12.18 0.95
CA LEU A 372 -21.16 -13.20 0.57
C LEU A 372 -20.19 -12.63 -0.47
N GLY A 373 -18.93 -12.41 -0.06
CA GLY A 373 -17.80 -12.09 -0.92
C GLY A 373 -17.14 -13.36 -1.44
N ILE A 374 -16.85 -13.41 -2.74
CA ILE A 374 -16.08 -14.49 -3.36
C ILE A 374 -14.92 -13.88 -4.12
N GLY A 375 -13.71 -14.29 -3.77
CA GLY A 375 -12.48 -14.00 -4.49
C GLY A 375 -11.85 -15.28 -5.02
N PHE A 376 -11.58 -15.34 -6.31
CA PHE A 376 -10.81 -16.41 -6.92
C PHE A 376 -9.73 -15.82 -7.84
N LEU A 377 -8.47 -16.19 -7.61
CA LEU A 377 -7.34 -15.82 -8.43
C LEU A 377 -6.62 -17.06 -8.89
N ASN A 378 -6.34 -17.15 -10.18
CA ASN A 378 -5.50 -18.18 -10.77
C ASN A 378 -4.43 -17.54 -11.65
N THR A 379 -3.21 -18.01 -11.52
CA THR A 379 -2.08 -17.58 -12.35
C THR A 379 -1.21 -18.77 -12.70
N VAL A 380 -0.76 -18.82 -13.96
CA VAL A 380 0.14 -19.85 -14.46
C VAL A 380 1.45 -19.20 -14.90
N THR A 381 2.58 -19.73 -14.40
CA THR A 381 3.92 -19.30 -14.82
C THR A 381 4.56 -20.32 -15.75
N LYS A 382 5.44 -19.83 -16.65
CA LYS A 382 6.16 -20.68 -17.59
C LYS A 382 7.28 -21.45 -16.90
N LYS A 383 7.61 -22.62 -17.48
CA LYS A 383 8.87 -23.31 -17.18
C LYS A 383 10.06 -22.38 -17.48
N THR A 384 10.99 -22.30 -16.57
CA THR A 384 12.18 -21.45 -16.65
C THR A 384 13.42 -22.27 -16.31
N ASP A 385 14.36 -22.24 -17.22
CA ASP A 385 15.65 -22.96 -17.13
C ASP A 385 16.78 -21.95 -16.95
N VAL A 386 17.85 -22.35 -16.28
CA VAL A 386 19.15 -21.65 -16.24
C VAL A 386 20.11 -22.32 -17.19
N VAL A 387 21.08 -21.56 -17.70
CA VAL A 387 22.18 -22.07 -18.50
C VAL A 387 23.43 -22.14 -17.66
N ILE A 388 24.01 -23.33 -17.55
CA ILE A 388 25.20 -23.64 -16.77
C ILE A 388 26.31 -24.06 -17.74
N ARG A 389 27.51 -23.52 -17.55
CA ARG A 389 28.69 -23.84 -18.35
C ARG A 389 29.74 -24.56 -17.52
N ASP A 390 30.27 -25.60 -18.03
CA ASP A 390 31.48 -26.24 -17.49
C ASP A 390 32.73 -25.42 -17.90
N ILE A 391 33.44 -24.92 -16.90
CA ILE A 391 34.59 -23.99 -17.08
C ILE A 391 35.73 -24.67 -17.86
N ASN A 392 35.94 -25.99 -17.66
CA ASN A 392 37.04 -26.71 -18.23
C ASN A 392 36.81 -27.11 -19.69
N THR A 393 35.53 -27.47 -20.02
CA THR A 393 35.19 -27.98 -21.36
C THR A 393 34.47 -26.99 -22.24
N GLY A 394 33.96 -25.88 -21.64
CA GLY A 394 33.12 -24.90 -22.32
C GLY A 394 31.71 -25.42 -22.71
N ARG A 395 31.36 -26.64 -22.36
CA ARG A 395 30.06 -27.24 -22.66
C ARG A 395 28.98 -26.60 -21.78
N THR A 396 27.79 -26.38 -22.34
CA THR A 396 26.63 -25.85 -21.64
C THR A 396 25.59 -26.93 -21.39
N ARG A 397 24.91 -26.88 -20.27
CA ARG A 397 23.70 -27.62 -19.94
C ARG A 397 22.62 -26.66 -19.42
N THR A 398 21.37 -27.09 -19.49
CA THR A 398 20.27 -26.37 -18.88
C THR A 398 19.71 -27.12 -17.69
N GLU A 399 19.30 -26.38 -16.66
CA GLU A 399 18.63 -26.94 -15.50
C GLU A 399 17.35 -26.14 -15.19
N THR A 400 16.26 -26.88 -14.94
CA THR A 400 14.98 -26.23 -14.59
C THR A 400 15.04 -25.71 -13.15
N VAL A 401 14.89 -24.40 -12.97
CA VAL A 401 14.85 -23.74 -11.65
C VAL A 401 13.42 -23.37 -11.25
N GLU A 402 12.53 -23.19 -12.20
CA GLU A 402 11.07 -23.09 -11.98
C GLU A 402 10.36 -23.94 -13.05
N PRO A 403 9.56 -24.94 -12.68
CA PRO A 403 8.72 -25.67 -13.62
C PRO A 403 7.49 -24.84 -14.01
N LEU A 404 6.66 -25.36 -14.90
CA LEU A 404 5.30 -24.81 -15.05
C LEU A 404 4.60 -24.90 -13.70
N ALA A 405 4.16 -23.76 -13.17
CA ALA A 405 3.54 -23.68 -11.86
C ALA A 405 2.17 -23.00 -11.94
N ASN A 406 1.24 -23.49 -11.12
CA ASN A 406 -0.12 -22.99 -11.01
C ASN A 406 -0.36 -22.48 -9.60
N TYR A 407 -0.71 -21.20 -9.51
CA TYR A 407 -0.98 -20.46 -8.27
C TYR A 407 -2.48 -20.19 -8.16
N ASN A 408 -3.08 -20.51 -7.02
CA ASN A 408 -4.50 -20.32 -6.77
C ASN A 408 -4.72 -19.63 -5.43
N VAL A 409 -5.65 -18.68 -5.39
CA VAL A 409 -6.18 -18.09 -4.16
C VAL A 409 -7.69 -18.15 -4.22
N LEU A 410 -8.33 -18.72 -3.21
CA LEU A 410 -9.78 -18.74 -3.02
C LEU A 410 -10.11 -18.05 -1.71
N VAL A 411 -11.06 -17.13 -1.75
CA VAL A 411 -11.60 -16.44 -0.57
C VAL A 411 -13.11 -16.52 -0.60
N LEU A 412 -13.68 -16.97 0.51
CA LEU A 412 -15.11 -16.88 0.81
C LEU A 412 -15.25 -16.03 2.08
N ASP A 413 -15.94 -14.90 2.00
CA ASP A 413 -16.07 -13.94 3.09
C ASP A 413 -17.55 -13.63 3.32
N GLN A 414 -18.14 -14.14 4.38
CA GLN A 414 -19.52 -13.84 4.74
C GLN A 414 -19.56 -12.68 5.72
N ARG A 415 -20.13 -11.57 5.30
CA ARG A 415 -20.47 -10.43 6.16
C ARG A 415 -21.86 -10.60 6.76
N PHE A 416 -22.04 -10.12 7.97
CA PHE A 416 -23.31 -10.13 8.70
C PHE A 416 -23.36 -9.00 9.73
N ASN A 417 -24.58 -8.66 10.20
CA ASN A 417 -24.80 -7.57 11.15
C ASN A 417 -24.23 -6.20 10.69
N GLY A 418 -24.00 -6.03 9.38
CA GLY A 418 -23.50 -4.78 8.76
C GLY A 418 -21.98 -4.55 8.90
N ASN A 419 -21.31 -5.15 9.88
CA ASN A 419 -19.92 -4.81 10.22
C ASN A 419 -19.07 -5.97 10.76
N SER A 420 -19.60 -7.17 10.72
CA SER A 420 -18.89 -8.37 11.17
C SER A 420 -18.69 -9.32 10.00
N SER A 421 -17.62 -10.11 10.01
CA SER A 421 -17.36 -11.11 8.96
C SER A 421 -16.71 -12.38 9.49
N VAL A 422 -16.91 -13.47 8.74
CA VAL A 422 -16.14 -14.71 8.86
C VAL A 422 -15.69 -15.09 7.47
N SER A 423 -14.40 -15.44 7.33
CA SER A 423 -13.83 -15.77 6.03
C SER A 423 -13.15 -17.14 6.05
N LEU A 424 -13.22 -17.82 4.92
CA LEU A 424 -12.41 -19.01 4.60
C LEU A 424 -11.49 -18.64 3.44
N ILE A 425 -10.19 -18.81 3.62
CA ILE A 425 -9.16 -18.48 2.63
C ILE A 425 -8.33 -19.73 2.35
N ASN A 426 -8.06 -19.99 1.08
CA ASN A 426 -7.13 -21.04 0.68
C ASN A 426 -6.16 -20.49 -0.35
N THR A 427 -4.85 -20.71 -0.13
CA THR A 427 -3.80 -20.48 -1.11
C THR A 427 -3.17 -21.81 -1.49
N ASN A 428 -2.97 -22.04 -2.79
CA ASN A 428 -2.41 -23.28 -3.29
C ASN A 428 -1.39 -22.99 -4.40
N VAL A 429 -0.25 -23.66 -4.33
CA VAL A 429 0.78 -23.64 -5.38
C VAL A 429 1.10 -25.07 -5.76
N THR A 430 0.91 -25.40 -7.03
CA THR A 430 1.23 -26.73 -7.58
C THR A 430 2.24 -26.57 -8.71
N ARG A 431 3.35 -27.32 -8.63
CA ARG A 431 4.45 -27.28 -9.59
C ARG A 431 4.58 -28.62 -10.33
N ASN A 432 4.82 -28.55 -11.63
CA ASN A 432 4.96 -29.77 -12.44
C ASN A 432 6.25 -30.49 -12.12
N GLY A 433 6.19 -31.80 -11.91
CA GLY A 433 7.35 -32.65 -11.63
C GLY A 433 7.69 -32.75 -10.14
N ASN A 434 8.95 -33.06 -9.83
CA ASN A 434 9.41 -33.22 -8.46
C ASN A 434 9.91 -31.89 -7.88
N PHE A 435 8.96 -30.98 -7.62
CA PHE A 435 9.20 -29.69 -7.01
C PHE A 435 8.33 -29.52 -5.75
N ARG A 436 8.59 -28.47 -4.98
CA ARG A 436 7.84 -28.12 -3.78
C ARG A 436 6.42 -27.67 -4.16
N ASP A 437 5.41 -28.27 -3.52
CA ASP A 437 4.01 -27.80 -3.54
C ASP A 437 3.60 -27.28 -2.17
N ALA A 438 2.67 -26.35 -2.14
CA ALA A 438 2.19 -25.77 -0.88
C ALA A 438 0.68 -25.50 -0.90
N ASN A 439 0.06 -25.72 0.24
CA ASN A 439 -1.33 -25.35 0.48
C ASN A 439 -1.47 -24.73 1.87
N VAL A 440 -2.13 -23.57 1.96
CA VAL A 440 -2.47 -22.94 3.23
C VAL A 440 -3.95 -22.64 3.26
N THR A 441 -4.62 -23.12 4.31
CA THR A 441 -6.03 -22.83 4.56
C THR A 441 -6.16 -22.03 5.84
N ALA A 442 -6.92 -20.95 5.80
CA ALA A 442 -7.18 -20.09 6.96
C ALA A 442 -8.68 -19.86 7.15
N THR A 443 -9.07 -19.77 8.41
CA THR A 443 -10.36 -19.20 8.80
C THR A 443 -10.08 -17.94 9.62
N THR A 444 -10.72 -16.82 9.24
CA THR A 444 -10.61 -15.57 10.00
C THR A 444 -11.99 -15.11 10.43
N PHE A 445 -12.05 -14.34 11.50
CA PHE A 445 -13.26 -13.65 11.92
C PHE A 445 -12.95 -12.24 12.38
N ASP A 446 -13.88 -11.33 12.12
CA ASP A 446 -13.89 -9.95 12.59
C ASP A 446 -15.28 -9.63 13.11
N LEU A 447 -15.43 -9.53 14.43
CA LEU A 447 -16.71 -9.37 15.10
C LEU A 447 -16.78 -8.01 15.77
N ASN A 448 -17.72 -7.20 15.32
CA ASN A 448 -17.93 -5.86 15.82
C ASN A 448 -19.26 -5.72 16.57
N THR A 449 -19.27 -4.93 17.62
CA THR A 449 -20.53 -4.55 18.26
C THR A 449 -21.37 -3.69 17.31
N LYS A 450 -22.70 -3.69 17.45
CA LYS A 450 -23.61 -2.89 16.60
C LYS A 450 -23.28 -1.41 16.53
N LYS A 451 -22.67 -0.85 17.59
CA LYS A 451 -22.24 0.54 17.66
C LYS A 451 -20.76 0.77 17.25
N ASN A 452 -20.09 -0.28 16.78
CA ASN A 452 -18.66 -0.25 16.46
C ASN A 452 -17.78 0.27 17.62
N THR A 453 -18.13 -0.11 18.85
CA THR A 453 -17.38 0.30 20.04
C THR A 453 -16.29 -0.69 20.39
N PHE A 454 -16.54 -1.98 20.19
CA PHE A 454 -15.58 -3.04 20.45
C PHE A 454 -15.47 -3.97 19.25
N ASN A 455 -14.28 -4.48 19.05
CA ASN A 455 -13.92 -5.46 18.06
C ASN A 455 -13.26 -6.67 18.71
N LEU A 456 -13.64 -7.87 18.24
CA LEU A 456 -12.99 -9.14 18.51
C LEU A 456 -12.63 -9.76 17.17
N ASN A 457 -11.35 -10.00 16.93
CA ASN A 457 -10.86 -10.59 15.69
C ASN A 457 -9.92 -11.75 15.94
N GLY A 458 -9.73 -12.60 14.95
CA GLY A 458 -8.79 -13.70 15.05
C GLY A 458 -8.65 -14.48 13.76
N ALA A 459 -7.62 -15.32 13.71
CA ALA A 459 -7.33 -16.20 12.60
C ALA A 459 -6.81 -17.57 13.09
N LEU A 460 -7.12 -18.60 12.32
CA LEU A 460 -6.52 -19.92 12.43
C LEU A 460 -6.08 -20.37 11.05
N ASN A 461 -4.77 -20.48 10.83
CA ASN A 461 -4.17 -20.88 9.57
C ASN A 461 -3.51 -22.25 9.73
N TYR A 462 -3.71 -23.11 8.74
CA TYR A 462 -3.03 -24.40 8.63
C TYR A 462 -2.25 -24.45 7.32
N SER A 463 -0.95 -24.70 7.39
CA SER A 463 -0.08 -24.86 6.22
C SER A 463 0.32 -26.32 6.03
N TYR A 464 0.33 -26.78 4.79
CA TYR A 464 0.89 -28.05 4.37
C TYR A 464 1.81 -27.83 3.18
N VAL A 465 3.06 -28.28 3.31
CA VAL A 465 4.08 -28.18 2.26
C VAL A 465 4.60 -29.58 1.94
N ASN A 466 4.44 -29.97 0.68
CA ASN A 466 5.03 -31.18 0.12
C ASN A 466 6.40 -30.81 -0.48
N ASN A 467 7.48 -31.23 0.19
CA ASN A 467 8.83 -30.89 -0.25
C ASN A 467 9.32 -31.85 -1.36
N TYR A 468 10.25 -31.34 -2.17
CA TYR A 468 10.95 -32.12 -3.19
C TYR A 468 12.14 -32.92 -2.60
N ALA A 469 12.73 -33.80 -3.42
CA ALA A 469 13.99 -34.48 -3.14
C ALA A 469 14.05 -35.26 -1.80
N ASN A 470 12.95 -35.94 -1.47
CA ASN A 470 12.84 -36.74 -0.23
C ASN A 470 13.00 -35.97 1.07
N LEU A 471 12.91 -34.63 1.03
CA LEU A 471 12.79 -33.82 2.24
C LEU A 471 11.45 -34.06 2.93
N PRO A 472 11.39 -34.09 4.28
CA PRO A 472 10.13 -34.33 4.98
C PRO A 472 9.12 -33.23 4.68
N ASN A 473 7.87 -33.63 4.50
CA ASN A 473 6.76 -32.70 4.39
C ASN A 473 6.63 -31.89 5.68
N LYS A 474 6.16 -30.65 5.55
CA LYS A 474 5.94 -29.77 6.69
C LYS A 474 4.46 -29.52 6.86
N ASN A 475 4.01 -29.44 8.11
CA ASN A 475 2.70 -28.94 8.43
C ASN A 475 2.76 -28.08 9.71
N GLY A 476 1.97 -27.02 9.73
CA GLY A 476 2.03 -26.08 10.84
C GLY A 476 0.79 -25.26 10.98
N VAL A 477 0.71 -24.55 12.12
CA VAL A 477 -0.44 -23.75 12.51
C VAL A 477 0.05 -22.36 12.92
N LEU A 478 -0.69 -21.31 12.48
CA LEU A 478 -0.67 -19.99 13.05
C LEU A 478 -2.05 -19.70 13.64
N ALA A 479 -2.10 -19.16 14.85
CA ALA A 479 -3.33 -18.72 15.47
C ALA A 479 -3.14 -17.35 16.11
N ASN A 480 -4.09 -16.45 15.91
CA ASN A 480 -4.11 -15.16 16.61
C ASN A 480 -5.50 -14.82 17.13
N LEU A 481 -5.52 -13.96 18.15
CA LEU A 481 -6.75 -13.45 18.77
C LEU A 481 -6.50 -12.01 19.24
N GLY A 482 -7.36 -11.10 18.79
CA GLY A 482 -7.31 -9.68 19.14
C GLY A 482 -8.62 -9.19 19.73
N PHE A 483 -8.53 -8.27 20.68
CA PHE A 483 -9.68 -7.56 21.26
C PHE A 483 -9.32 -6.09 21.49
N GLY A 484 -10.27 -5.18 21.19
CA GLY A 484 -10.02 -3.77 21.40
C GLY A 484 -11.26 -2.89 21.36
N GLU A 485 -11.10 -1.66 21.83
CA GLU A 485 -12.05 -0.56 21.70
C GLU A 485 -11.73 0.25 20.45
N THR A 486 -12.72 0.41 19.56
CA THR A 486 -12.56 1.03 18.24
C THR A 486 -13.13 2.45 18.16
N SER A 487 -13.82 2.93 19.20
CA SER A 487 -14.49 4.23 19.24
C SER A 487 -13.99 5.11 20.39
N GLY A 488 -14.39 6.38 20.39
CA GLY A 488 -14.09 7.30 21.48
C GLY A 488 -12.73 7.99 21.42
N LYS A 489 -12.42 8.75 22.47
CA LYS A 489 -11.17 9.51 22.64
C LYS A 489 -10.00 8.63 23.09
N VAL A 490 -10.30 7.64 23.91
CA VAL A 490 -9.34 6.63 24.38
C VAL A 490 -9.67 5.33 23.66
N ARG A 491 -8.67 4.70 23.08
CA ARG A 491 -8.82 3.40 22.43
C ARG A 491 -7.71 2.48 22.89
N PHE A 492 -8.00 1.21 22.97
CA PHE A 492 -7.01 0.18 23.29
C PHE A 492 -7.22 -1.06 22.43
N SER A 493 -6.16 -1.84 22.28
CA SER A 493 -6.21 -3.19 21.73
C SER A 493 -5.17 -4.09 22.41
N VAL A 494 -5.50 -5.38 22.51
CA VAL A 494 -4.59 -6.43 22.96
C VAL A 494 -4.70 -7.57 21.96
N ASN A 495 -3.56 -8.08 21.49
CA ASN A 495 -3.50 -9.19 20.56
C ASN A 495 -2.50 -10.23 21.06
N GLY A 496 -2.82 -11.51 20.90
CA GLY A 496 -1.95 -12.65 21.11
C GLY A 496 -1.79 -13.43 19.82
N GLU A 497 -0.58 -13.93 19.55
CA GLU A 497 -0.30 -14.77 18.39
C GLU A 497 0.57 -15.95 18.78
N TYR A 498 0.33 -17.07 18.10
CA TYR A 498 1.09 -18.30 18.21
C TYR A 498 1.42 -18.81 16.81
N VAL A 499 2.70 -19.14 16.59
CA VAL A 499 3.17 -19.76 15.33
C VAL A 499 3.97 -21.03 15.64
N SER A 500 3.51 -22.13 15.09
CA SER A 500 4.20 -23.41 15.26
C SER A 500 5.51 -23.46 14.47
N LYS A 501 6.40 -24.38 14.82
CA LYS A 501 7.76 -24.52 14.25
C LYS A 501 7.77 -24.79 12.75
N GLU A 502 6.82 -25.55 12.25
CA GLU A 502 6.78 -26.02 10.85
C GLU A 502 5.74 -25.25 10.02
N TYR A 503 5.17 -24.15 10.54
CA TYR A 503 4.29 -23.30 9.77
C TYR A 503 5.07 -22.62 8.64
N ASP A 504 4.54 -22.67 7.41
CA ASP A 504 5.20 -22.15 6.22
C ASP A 504 4.16 -21.75 5.17
N ASN A 505 4.00 -20.46 4.92
CA ASN A 505 3.11 -19.91 3.89
C ASN A 505 3.88 -19.18 2.78
N ASN A 506 5.21 -19.34 2.71
CA ASN A 506 6.09 -18.51 1.88
C ASN A 506 5.97 -18.75 0.36
N ASP A 507 5.18 -19.71 -0.09
CA ASP A 507 4.95 -19.92 -1.53
C ASP A 507 4.03 -18.87 -2.14
N LEU A 508 3.07 -18.33 -1.36
CA LEU A 508 2.21 -17.20 -1.78
C LEU A 508 2.10 -16.09 -0.72
N GLY A 509 2.58 -16.32 0.49
CA GLY A 509 2.61 -15.35 1.58
C GLY A 509 4.03 -14.95 1.97
N VAL A 510 4.14 -14.36 3.16
CA VAL A 510 5.40 -13.99 3.80
C VAL A 510 5.34 -14.34 5.26
N ASN A 511 6.22 -15.25 5.69
CA ASN A 511 6.43 -15.55 7.10
C ASN A 511 7.90 -15.86 7.33
N PHE A 512 8.59 -14.96 8.03
CA PHE A 512 10.02 -15.09 8.29
C PHE A 512 10.34 -15.83 9.60
N GLN A 513 9.40 -15.82 10.53
CA GLN A 513 9.61 -16.31 11.88
C GLN A 513 8.61 -17.40 12.23
N THR A 514 9.09 -18.41 12.94
CA THR A 514 8.28 -19.55 13.39
C THR A 514 8.66 -19.95 14.82
N ASN A 515 7.90 -20.86 15.43
CA ASN A 515 8.18 -21.41 16.76
C ASN A 515 8.12 -20.36 17.87
N TYR A 516 7.12 -19.47 17.85
CA TYR A 516 7.00 -18.41 18.84
C TYR A 516 5.56 -18.23 19.31
N TYR A 517 5.43 -17.51 20.42
CA TYR A 517 4.20 -16.83 20.82
C TYR A 517 4.51 -15.37 21.17
N SER A 518 3.56 -14.49 20.89
CA SER A 518 3.71 -13.07 21.15
C SER A 518 2.46 -12.47 21.76
N ILE A 519 2.65 -11.33 22.43
CA ILE A 519 1.60 -10.47 22.93
C ILE A 519 1.90 -9.03 22.53
N SER A 520 0.88 -8.33 22.06
CA SER A 520 0.94 -6.89 21.81
C SER A 520 -0.22 -6.17 22.47
N ALA A 521 0.04 -4.96 22.94
CA ALA A 521 -0.96 -4.06 23.48
C ALA A 521 -0.74 -2.64 22.98
N ASN A 522 -1.82 -1.97 22.64
CA ASN A 522 -1.83 -0.56 22.25
C ASN A 522 -2.86 0.18 23.08
N THR A 523 -2.55 1.39 23.52
CA THR A 523 -3.55 2.34 23.99
C THR A 523 -3.21 3.73 23.46
N ASN A 524 -4.24 4.50 23.11
CA ASN A 524 -4.03 5.86 22.63
C ASN A 524 -5.15 6.80 23.09
N TYR A 525 -4.76 8.05 23.33
CA TYR A 525 -5.68 9.17 23.49
C TYR A 525 -5.58 10.10 22.29
N ARG A 526 -6.72 10.56 21.79
CA ARG A 526 -6.81 11.49 20.64
C ARG A 526 -7.86 12.58 20.86
N LEU A 527 -7.61 13.76 20.29
CA LEU A 527 -8.63 14.78 20.18
C LEU A 527 -9.59 14.41 19.05
N LEU A 528 -10.89 14.47 19.30
CA LEU A 528 -11.94 14.30 18.29
C LEU A 528 -12.36 15.63 17.66
N GLN A 529 -12.08 16.75 18.31
CA GLN A 529 -12.34 18.11 17.84
C GLN A 529 -11.11 18.96 18.04
N SER A 530 -10.94 19.97 17.22
CA SER A 530 -9.82 20.91 17.32
C SER A 530 -9.96 21.77 18.60
N THR A 531 -8.84 22.28 19.09
CA THR A 531 -8.76 23.26 20.19
C THR A 531 -8.38 24.63 19.63
N GLU A 532 -8.23 25.63 20.47
CA GLU A 532 -7.72 26.95 20.06
C GLU A 532 -6.32 26.90 19.43
N LYS A 533 -5.48 25.94 19.86
CA LYS A 533 -4.07 25.84 19.45
C LYS A 533 -3.79 24.69 18.49
N LEU A 534 -4.54 23.60 18.60
CA LEU A 534 -4.27 22.36 17.87
C LEU A 534 -5.45 21.93 17.01
N ASN A 535 -5.18 21.52 15.79
CA ASN A 535 -6.10 20.82 14.91
C ASN A 535 -6.21 19.34 15.28
N SER A 536 -5.10 18.72 15.66
CA SER A 536 -5.08 17.33 16.12
C SER A 536 -4.02 17.12 17.21
N PHE A 537 -4.27 16.15 18.06
CA PHE A 537 -3.33 15.64 19.04
C PHE A 537 -3.59 14.16 19.29
N ARG A 538 -2.53 13.37 19.34
CA ARG A 538 -2.58 11.96 19.69
C ARG A 538 -1.35 11.58 20.50
N ILE A 539 -1.56 10.88 21.60
CA ILE A 539 -0.51 10.16 22.32
C ILE A 539 -0.85 8.67 22.33
N SER A 540 0.14 7.84 22.04
CA SER A 540 -0.01 6.38 21.98
C SER A 540 1.06 5.70 22.82
N PHE A 541 0.68 4.65 23.50
CA PHE A 541 1.56 3.71 24.16
C PHE A 541 1.42 2.35 23.48
N ASN A 542 2.53 1.71 23.14
CA ASN A 542 2.57 0.38 22.57
C ASN A 542 3.51 -0.51 23.38
N ALA A 543 3.13 -1.76 23.53
CA ALA A 543 3.93 -2.80 24.14
C ALA A 543 3.87 -4.06 23.26
N PHE A 544 5.02 -4.66 23.01
CA PHE A 544 5.18 -5.91 22.28
C PHE A 544 6.20 -6.79 22.95
N ALA A 545 5.93 -8.08 23.04
CA ALA A 545 6.89 -9.08 23.46
C ALA A 545 6.65 -10.40 22.72
N GLN A 546 7.72 -11.01 22.23
CA GLN A 546 7.73 -12.31 21.54
C GLN A 546 8.72 -13.26 22.20
N PHE A 547 8.32 -14.51 22.35
CA PHE A 547 9.09 -15.54 23.03
C PHE A 547 9.24 -16.77 22.14
N ASP A 548 10.43 -17.34 22.09
CA ASP A 548 10.62 -18.66 21.50
C ASP A 548 9.83 -19.72 22.27
N LYS A 549 9.06 -20.53 21.57
CA LYS A 549 8.21 -21.53 22.22
C LYS A 549 9.01 -22.65 22.90
N ALA A 550 10.15 -23.04 22.34
CA ALA A 550 10.92 -24.18 22.84
C ALA A 550 11.69 -23.83 24.12
N THR A 551 12.24 -22.61 24.19
CA THR A 551 13.13 -22.17 25.28
C THR A 551 12.47 -21.18 26.23
N ASN A 552 11.37 -20.53 25.83
CA ASN A 552 10.75 -19.38 26.47
C ASN A 552 11.69 -18.13 26.56
N TYR A 553 12.74 -18.10 25.75
CA TYR A 553 13.60 -16.94 25.68
C TYR A 553 12.89 -15.79 24.94
N LEU A 554 13.08 -14.58 25.44
CA LEU A 554 12.59 -13.36 24.82
C LEU A 554 13.33 -13.13 23.50
N GLN A 555 12.63 -13.24 22.38
CA GLN A 555 13.18 -13.04 21.03
C GLN A 555 13.13 -11.59 20.61
N GLU A 556 12.02 -10.90 20.94
CA GLU A 556 11.80 -9.53 20.55
C GLU A 556 10.94 -8.81 21.57
N GLN A 557 11.15 -7.52 21.72
CA GLN A 557 10.36 -6.64 22.55
C GLN A 557 10.37 -5.23 21.97
N ASN A 558 9.33 -4.48 22.24
CA ASN A 558 9.29 -3.05 21.96
C ASN A 558 8.26 -2.37 22.87
N PHE A 559 8.71 -1.43 23.67
CA PHE A 559 7.82 -0.54 24.42
C PHE A 559 8.04 0.87 23.87
N ASN A 560 6.99 1.51 23.41
CA ASN A 560 7.16 2.85 22.87
C ASN A 560 6.02 3.80 23.27
N ILE A 561 6.37 5.08 23.37
CA ILE A 561 5.45 6.19 23.58
C ILE A 561 5.62 7.15 22.41
N ASN A 562 4.54 7.49 21.73
CA ASN A 562 4.55 8.38 20.59
C ASN A 562 3.55 9.51 20.78
N LEU A 563 4.01 10.74 20.60
CA LEU A 563 3.21 11.95 20.63
C LEU A 563 3.22 12.58 19.24
N ASN A 564 2.05 12.91 18.72
CA ASN A 564 1.87 13.58 17.44
C ASN A 564 0.86 14.72 17.58
N LEU A 565 1.15 15.85 16.97
CA LEU A 565 0.30 17.03 16.98
C LEU A 565 0.31 17.79 15.64
N THR A 566 -0.77 18.51 15.38
CA THR A 566 -0.84 19.48 14.27
C THR A 566 -1.40 20.77 14.80
N ASN A 567 -0.70 21.88 14.56
CA ASN A 567 -1.12 23.21 15.00
C ASN A 567 -2.17 23.83 14.07
N LYS A 568 -2.69 25.01 14.41
CA LYS A 568 -3.69 25.72 13.60
C LYS A 568 -3.18 26.16 12.21
N GLN A 569 -1.88 26.32 12.04
CA GLN A 569 -1.26 26.64 10.74
C GLN A 569 -0.96 25.39 9.90
N ASN A 570 -1.43 24.22 10.36
CA ASN A 570 -1.20 22.93 9.71
C ASN A 570 0.28 22.49 9.63
N HIS A 571 1.13 22.95 10.57
CA HIS A 571 2.42 22.34 10.82
C HIS A 571 2.24 21.16 11.76
N ALA A 572 2.86 20.04 11.43
CA ALA A 572 2.83 18.82 12.25
C ALA A 572 4.19 18.59 12.91
N ALA A 573 4.18 18.06 14.11
CA ALA A 573 5.36 17.60 14.83
C ALA A 573 5.04 16.35 15.63
N GLY A 574 6.07 15.53 15.84
CA GLY A 574 5.95 14.37 16.69
C GLY A 574 7.29 14.00 17.34
N ILE A 575 7.20 13.25 18.42
CA ILE A 575 8.32 12.66 19.13
C ILE A 575 7.93 11.27 19.62
N GLY A 576 8.86 10.34 19.57
CA GLY A 576 8.67 9.00 20.09
C GLY A 576 9.89 8.51 20.84
N ILE A 577 9.66 7.71 21.88
CA ILE A 577 10.69 7.03 22.65
C ILE A 577 10.45 5.54 22.54
N ASN A 578 11.49 4.79 22.20
CA ASN A 578 11.50 3.33 22.14
C ASN A 578 12.37 2.77 23.26
N LEU A 579 11.86 1.79 23.98
CA LEU A 579 12.50 1.17 25.13
C LEU A 579 12.51 -0.34 24.93
N ASN A 580 13.69 -0.96 24.93
CA ASN A 580 13.88 -2.40 24.88
C ASN A 580 14.75 -2.79 26.10
N PRO A 581 14.14 -2.89 27.32
CA PRO A 581 14.86 -2.92 28.59
C PRO A 581 15.41 -4.31 28.97
N PHE A 582 15.25 -5.32 28.12
CA PHE A 582 15.75 -6.66 28.35
C PHE A 582 16.65 -7.11 27.19
N GLU A 583 17.59 -8.01 27.45
CA GLU A 583 18.33 -8.72 26.42
C GLU A 583 17.37 -9.56 25.58
N ARG A 584 17.64 -9.68 24.28
CA ARG A 584 16.87 -10.49 23.36
C ARG A 584 17.73 -11.61 22.76
N HIS A 585 17.11 -12.75 22.52
CA HIS A 585 17.74 -13.94 21.96
C HIS A 585 17.28 -14.10 20.51
N ASP A 586 18.13 -13.70 19.57
CA ASP A 586 17.81 -13.76 18.15
C ASP A 586 18.22 -15.09 17.55
N PHE A 587 17.25 -15.93 17.18
CA PHE A 587 17.44 -17.27 16.59
C PHE A 587 17.64 -17.25 15.07
N TYR A 588 17.54 -16.08 14.44
CA TYR A 588 17.57 -15.98 12.98
C TYR A 588 18.90 -15.44 12.45
N ASN A 589 19.50 -14.46 13.12
CA ASN A 589 20.78 -13.88 12.73
C ASN A 589 21.91 -14.91 12.58
N PRO A 590 22.05 -15.93 13.44
CA PRO A 590 23.09 -16.95 13.24
C PRO A 590 22.93 -17.75 11.95
N GLN A 591 21.72 -17.84 11.36
CA GLN A 591 21.38 -18.64 10.17
C GLN A 591 21.77 -20.12 10.31
N VAL A 592 21.80 -20.62 11.53
CA VAL A 592 22.06 -22.02 11.90
C VAL A 592 20.98 -22.47 12.86
N LYS A 593 20.27 -23.54 12.51
CA LYS A 593 19.12 -24.05 13.27
C LYS A 593 19.49 -24.34 14.73
N GLY A 594 18.72 -23.79 15.65
CA GLY A 594 18.89 -23.98 17.08
C GLY A 594 19.96 -23.09 17.75
N ARG A 595 20.69 -22.30 16.96
CA ARG A 595 21.64 -21.30 17.48
C ARG A 595 20.93 -19.97 17.63
N PHE A 596 21.33 -19.18 18.62
CA PHE A 596 20.86 -17.82 18.83
C PHE A 596 22.03 -16.90 19.21
N VAL A 597 21.85 -15.60 18.99
CA VAL A 597 22.75 -14.55 19.48
C VAL A 597 22.00 -13.65 20.48
N VAL A 598 22.70 -13.27 21.54
CA VAL A 598 22.16 -12.36 22.55
C VAL A 598 22.46 -10.91 22.16
N PHE A 599 21.40 -10.13 21.97
CA PHE A 599 21.51 -8.69 21.74
C PHE A 599 21.21 -7.89 23.01
N PRO A 600 21.97 -6.81 23.27
CA PRO A 600 21.84 -6.01 24.47
C PRO A 600 20.54 -5.21 24.49
N LYS A 601 20.20 -4.68 25.66
CA LYS A 601 19.17 -3.67 25.82
C LYS A 601 19.47 -2.47 24.93
N ASN A 602 18.42 -1.85 24.40
CA ASN A 602 18.56 -0.63 23.60
C ASN A 602 17.45 0.37 23.87
N TYR A 603 17.77 1.63 23.66
CA TYR A 603 16.89 2.77 23.88
C TYR A 603 17.03 3.73 22.70
N GLY A 604 15.91 4.20 22.19
CA GLY A 604 15.91 5.09 21.03
C GLY A 604 14.91 6.22 21.16
N MET A 605 15.16 7.29 20.44
CA MET A 605 14.28 8.42 20.29
C MET A 605 14.23 8.84 18.83
N TRP A 606 13.05 9.21 18.38
CA TRP A 606 12.85 9.79 17.06
C TRP A 606 11.93 11.01 17.14
N GLY A 607 12.04 11.87 16.16
CA GLY A 607 11.15 13.01 16.04
C GLY A 607 10.88 13.36 14.60
N PHE A 608 9.86 14.17 14.37
CA PHE A 608 9.67 14.81 13.07
C PHE A 608 9.09 16.21 13.22
N ILE A 609 9.42 17.03 12.23
CA ILE A 609 8.74 18.29 11.96
C ILE A 609 8.34 18.25 10.49
N SER A 610 7.08 18.53 10.21
CA SER A 610 6.52 18.61 8.86
C SER A 610 5.79 19.95 8.70
N THR A 611 6.24 20.76 7.77
CA THR A 611 5.63 22.08 7.53
C THR A 611 4.39 21.96 6.66
N ASN A 612 3.59 23.02 6.61
CA ASN A 612 2.36 23.03 5.84
C ASN A 612 2.62 22.94 4.33
N TYR A 613 2.21 21.82 3.70
CA TYR A 613 2.40 21.55 2.27
C TYR A 613 1.57 22.45 1.33
N ASN A 614 0.62 23.21 1.85
CA ASN A 614 -0.09 24.22 1.06
C ASN A 614 0.83 25.38 0.65
N ASN A 615 1.93 25.58 1.37
CA ASN A 615 2.94 26.57 1.03
C ASN A 615 3.71 26.15 -0.24
N LYS A 616 4.22 27.12 -1.00
CA LYS A 616 5.08 26.86 -2.16
C LYS A 616 6.36 26.11 -1.77
N PHE A 617 6.93 26.47 -0.62
CA PHE A 617 8.04 25.76 -0.01
C PHE A 617 7.59 25.10 1.28
N ALA A 618 7.84 23.81 1.39
CA ALA A 618 7.63 23.02 2.60
C ALA A 618 8.80 22.06 2.79
N PHE A 619 8.99 21.58 4.02
CA PHE A 619 10.03 20.61 4.32
C PHE A 619 9.63 19.69 5.46
N ASP A 620 10.22 18.50 5.45
CA ASP A 620 10.20 17.56 6.55
C ASP A 620 11.63 17.35 7.07
N ILE A 621 11.75 17.17 8.39
CA ILE A 621 12.97 16.73 9.06
C ILE A 621 12.60 15.61 10.02
N ASN A 622 13.28 14.46 9.89
CA ASN A 622 13.03 13.24 10.65
C ASN A 622 14.33 12.76 11.31
N PRO A 623 14.75 13.30 12.46
CA PRO A 623 15.92 12.81 13.20
C PRO A 623 15.57 11.56 14.02
N ASN A 624 16.57 10.69 14.18
CA ASN A 624 16.53 9.57 15.10
C ASN A 624 17.90 9.35 15.76
N ILE A 625 17.89 8.80 16.97
CA ILE A 625 19.09 8.43 17.71
C ILE A 625 18.76 7.25 18.62
N GLY A 626 19.72 6.36 18.81
CA GLY A 626 19.58 5.29 19.77
C GLY A 626 20.92 4.81 20.31
N VAL A 627 20.87 4.21 21.47
CA VAL A 627 22.03 3.68 22.19
C VAL A 627 21.73 2.28 22.70
N THR A 628 22.75 1.47 22.83
CA THR A 628 22.65 0.17 23.49
C THR A 628 23.43 0.19 24.82
N GLU A 629 23.19 -0.80 25.65
CA GLU A 629 23.99 -1.00 26.89
C GLU A 629 25.48 -1.34 26.56
N THR A 630 25.73 -1.83 25.37
CA THR A 630 27.11 -2.13 24.92
C THR A 630 27.84 -0.85 24.56
N LYS A 631 28.99 -0.62 25.24
CA LYS A 631 29.81 0.57 25.00
C LYS A 631 30.22 0.70 23.53
N GLY A 632 29.98 1.89 22.97
CA GLY A 632 30.33 2.23 21.59
C GLY A 632 29.27 1.82 20.56
N TRP A 633 28.26 1.03 20.90
CA TRP A 633 27.17 0.69 19.99
C TRP A 633 26.03 1.69 20.12
N TRP A 634 25.90 2.55 19.16
CA TRP A 634 24.87 3.58 19.05
C TRP A 634 24.59 3.92 17.60
N TYR A 635 23.46 4.51 17.32
CA TYR A 635 23.08 4.92 15.96
C TYR A 635 22.45 6.31 15.97
N TRP A 636 22.54 7.01 14.85
CA TRP A 636 21.79 8.22 14.59
C TRP A 636 21.51 8.36 13.11
N GLY A 637 20.43 9.07 12.80
CA GLY A 637 20.06 9.35 11.45
C GLY A 637 19.25 10.63 11.33
N VAL A 638 19.20 11.16 10.13
CA VAL A 638 18.34 12.28 9.78
C VAL A 638 17.90 12.17 8.32
N GLU A 639 16.60 12.30 8.12
CA GLU A 639 16.04 12.53 6.79
C GLU A 639 15.62 14.00 6.69
N VAL A 640 15.97 14.66 5.56
CA VAL A 640 15.52 16.00 5.23
C VAL A 640 14.87 15.96 3.86
N SER A 641 13.63 16.47 3.76
CA SER A 641 12.81 16.38 2.55
C SER A 641 12.19 17.74 2.19
N PRO A 642 12.95 18.69 1.62
CA PRO A 642 12.38 19.92 1.09
C PRO A 642 11.56 19.66 -0.17
N ARG A 643 10.42 20.34 -0.25
CA ARG A 643 9.47 20.35 -1.37
C ARG A 643 9.32 21.76 -1.89
N TYR A 644 9.36 21.93 -3.20
CA TYR A 644 9.17 23.22 -3.81
C TYR A 644 8.20 23.15 -4.98
N ARG A 645 7.03 23.75 -4.81
CA ARG A 645 6.04 23.93 -5.86
C ARG A 645 6.33 25.26 -6.56
N ILE A 646 6.98 25.18 -7.72
CA ILE A 646 7.40 26.33 -8.52
C ILE A 646 6.15 27.07 -9.01
N ASN A 647 5.17 26.32 -9.53
CA ASN A 647 3.86 26.80 -9.94
C ASN A 647 2.85 25.65 -9.86
N ASP A 648 1.61 25.86 -10.36
CA ASP A 648 0.57 24.85 -10.31
C ASP A 648 0.81 23.63 -11.25
N LYS A 649 1.87 23.68 -12.09
CA LYS A 649 2.23 22.62 -13.05
C LYS A 649 3.51 21.88 -12.69
N LEU A 650 4.41 22.53 -11.93
CA LEU A 650 5.76 21.99 -11.66
C LEU A 650 6.05 21.97 -10.17
N SER A 651 6.32 20.79 -9.66
CA SER A 651 6.75 20.54 -8.29
C SER A 651 7.99 19.66 -8.24
N LEU A 652 8.86 19.91 -7.28
CA LEU A 652 10.08 19.17 -7.02
C LEU A 652 10.11 18.75 -5.55
N ILE A 653 10.54 17.52 -5.30
CA ILE A 653 10.79 16.99 -3.96
C ILE A 653 12.22 16.45 -3.95
N TYR A 654 13.06 17.05 -3.13
CA TYR A 654 14.39 16.51 -2.85
C TYR A 654 14.31 15.76 -1.51
N ARG A 655 14.95 14.61 -1.41
CA ARG A 655 15.06 13.86 -0.15
C ARG A 655 16.51 13.43 0.04
N ASN A 656 17.00 13.63 1.24
CA ASN A 656 18.29 13.13 1.67
C ASN A 656 18.12 12.40 2.99
N ASN A 657 18.49 11.12 3.01
CA ASN A 657 18.43 10.26 4.19
C ASN A 657 19.84 9.80 4.52
N PHE A 658 20.31 10.14 5.71
CA PHE A 658 21.62 9.81 6.21
C PHE A 658 21.51 9.06 7.52
N ASN A 659 22.08 7.85 7.59
CA ASN A 659 22.08 7.01 8.78
C ASN A 659 23.49 6.48 9.05
N ASN A 660 23.87 6.46 10.32
CA ASN A 660 25.08 5.82 10.83
C ASN A 660 24.74 4.93 12.01
N GLU A 661 25.38 3.78 12.07
CA GLU A 661 25.36 2.89 13.22
C GLU A 661 26.78 2.41 13.48
N TYR A 662 27.22 2.53 14.73
CA TYR A 662 28.56 2.23 15.15
C TYR A 662 28.57 0.96 16.02
N GLN A 663 29.56 0.09 15.79
CA GLN A 663 29.78 -1.15 16.55
C GLN A 663 28.57 -2.09 16.56
N ASP A 664 27.73 -2.05 15.51
CA ASP A 664 26.65 -3.03 15.31
C ASP A 664 27.21 -4.45 15.28
N LEU A 665 26.54 -5.37 15.94
CA LEU A 665 26.91 -6.78 15.93
C LEU A 665 26.12 -7.57 14.89
N GLY A 666 26.75 -7.96 13.80
CA GLY A 666 26.10 -8.72 12.74
C GLY A 666 26.89 -9.95 12.29
N ARG A 667 26.17 -10.98 11.83
CA ARG A 667 26.76 -12.17 11.22
C ARG A 667 27.44 -11.81 9.91
N VAL A 668 28.65 -12.37 9.69
CA VAL A 668 29.39 -12.12 8.44
C VAL A 668 29.74 -13.40 7.70
N ASP A 669 30.05 -14.51 8.40
CA ASP A 669 30.48 -15.75 7.76
C ASP A 669 30.23 -16.99 8.62
N ARG A 670 30.61 -18.17 8.08
CA ARG A 670 30.70 -19.41 8.78
C ARG A 670 32.00 -20.14 8.34
N VAL A 671 32.88 -20.38 9.28
CA VAL A 671 34.15 -21.11 9.05
C VAL A 671 34.07 -22.48 9.76
N GLY A 672 33.85 -23.52 8.99
CA GLY A 672 33.58 -24.85 9.54
C GLY A 672 32.31 -24.86 10.39
N ASN A 673 32.45 -25.10 11.69
CA ASN A 673 31.33 -25.02 12.65
C ASN A 673 31.20 -23.66 13.36
N ASP A 674 32.20 -22.80 13.24
CA ASP A 674 32.21 -21.51 13.88
C ASP A 674 31.35 -20.49 13.10
N ILE A 675 30.39 -19.85 13.76
CA ILE A 675 29.57 -18.78 13.21
C ILE A 675 30.27 -17.47 13.55
N ILE A 676 30.65 -16.72 12.54
CA ILE A 676 31.46 -15.51 12.67
C ILE A 676 30.54 -14.28 12.63
N PHE A 677 30.66 -13.46 13.64
CA PHE A 677 30.06 -12.14 13.76
C PHE A 677 31.14 -11.06 13.66
N ALA A 678 30.75 -9.87 13.30
CA ALA A 678 31.64 -8.72 13.37
C ALA A 678 30.96 -7.58 14.12
N LYS A 679 31.78 -6.78 14.86
CA LYS A 679 31.41 -5.43 15.21
C LYS A 679 31.75 -4.54 14.03
N ARG A 680 30.74 -3.86 13.51
CA ARG A 680 30.82 -3.15 12.25
C ARG A 680 30.25 -1.75 12.35
N ASP A 681 30.76 -0.85 11.53
CA ASP A 681 30.21 0.48 11.35
C ASP A 681 29.43 0.53 10.04
N ASN A 682 28.16 0.83 10.13
CA ASN A 682 27.25 0.93 8.99
C ASN A 682 26.97 2.39 8.67
N GLN A 683 27.04 2.76 7.40
CA GLN A 683 26.64 4.07 6.92
C GLN A 683 25.75 3.92 5.69
N THR A 684 24.68 4.72 5.64
CA THR A 684 23.81 4.83 4.48
C THR A 684 23.61 6.29 4.15
N LEU A 685 23.83 6.65 2.89
CA LEU A 685 23.45 7.91 2.30
C LEU A 685 22.54 7.65 1.10
N GLU A 686 21.30 8.08 1.20
CA GLU A 686 20.36 8.03 0.10
C GLU A 686 19.95 9.44 -0.29
N THR A 687 20.12 9.77 -1.57
CA THR A 687 19.70 11.04 -2.15
C THR A 687 18.72 10.78 -3.27
N SER A 688 17.54 11.38 -3.22
CA SER A 688 16.55 11.30 -4.30
C SER A 688 16.04 12.68 -4.71
N LEU A 689 15.68 12.79 -5.99
CA LEU A 689 14.99 13.93 -6.56
C LEU A 689 13.79 13.42 -7.35
N GLU A 690 12.61 13.86 -6.97
CA GLU A 690 11.36 13.62 -7.68
C GLU A 690 10.88 14.94 -8.28
N GLY A 691 10.49 14.90 -9.55
CA GLY A 691 9.95 16.05 -10.26
C GLY A 691 8.66 15.65 -10.97
N LYS A 692 7.65 16.52 -10.90
CA LYS A 692 6.39 16.37 -11.65
C LYS A 692 6.15 17.62 -12.45
N TYR A 693 5.91 17.45 -13.76
CA TYR A 693 5.50 18.53 -14.64
C TYR A 693 4.27 18.13 -15.43
N SER A 694 3.12 18.70 -15.07
CA SER A 694 1.83 18.45 -15.70
C SER A 694 1.52 19.55 -16.70
N ILE A 695 1.52 19.23 -18.00
CA ILE A 695 1.08 20.15 -19.06
C ILE A 695 -0.42 20.38 -18.90
N THR A 696 -1.16 19.29 -18.80
CA THR A 696 -2.60 19.18 -18.49
C THR A 696 -2.81 18.00 -17.55
N ALA A 697 -4.01 17.78 -17.05
CA ALA A 697 -4.34 16.59 -16.24
C ALA A 697 -4.09 15.26 -17.02
N GLN A 698 -4.17 15.30 -18.37
CA GLN A 698 -3.96 14.15 -19.25
C GLN A 698 -2.53 13.97 -19.72
N MET A 699 -1.65 15.00 -19.58
CA MET A 699 -0.27 14.99 -20.10
C MET A 699 0.72 15.32 -19.01
N ASN A 700 1.51 14.34 -18.60
CA ASN A 700 2.38 14.44 -17.43
C ASN A 700 3.78 13.94 -17.71
N PHE A 701 4.79 14.68 -17.23
CA PHE A 701 6.17 14.24 -17.12
C PHE A 701 6.49 13.89 -15.68
N GLY A 702 7.15 12.78 -15.47
CA GLY A 702 7.70 12.35 -14.18
C GLY A 702 9.20 12.20 -14.26
N LEU A 703 9.90 12.71 -13.24
CA LEU A 703 11.33 12.49 -13.02
C LEU A 703 11.50 11.79 -11.69
N LYS A 704 12.22 10.70 -11.65
CA LYS A 704 12.68 10.07 -10.39
C LYS A 704 14.16 9.75 -10.52
N LEU A 705 14.95 10.31 -9.63
CA LEU A 705 16.38 10.07 -9.51
C LEU A 705 16.64 9.55 -8.10
N ARG A 706 17.45 8.50 -7.97
CA ARG A 706 17.88 7.95 -6.70
C ARG A 706 19.35 7.53 -6.77
N HIS A 707 20.15 8.04 -5.86
CA HIS A 707 21.49 7.55 -5.57
C HIS A 707 21.47 6.98 -4.15
N TYR A 708 21.74 5.70 -4.03
CA TYR A 708 21.83 4.98 -2.76
C TYR A 708 23.25 4.44 -2.61
N TRP A 709 23.93 4.88 -1.56
CA TRP A 709 25.24 4.37 -1.19
C TRP A 709 25.20 3.94 0.27
N SER A 710 25.53 2.65 0.50
CA SER A 710 25.56 2.09 1.84
C SER A 710 26.75 1.13 1.97
N PHE A 711 27.43 1.21 3.10
CA PHE A 711 28.50 0.28 3.39
C PHE A 711 28.43 -0.24 4.83
N SER A 712 29.05 -1.40 5.04
CA SER A 712 29.25 -2.04 6.33
C SER A 712 30.73 -2.41 6.47
N GLU A 713 31.44 -1.73 7.34
CA GLU A 713 32.88 -1.91 7.62
C GLU A 713 33.06 -2.71 8.88
N ASN A 714 33.69 -3.87 8.77
CA ASN A 714 33.92 -4.78 9.89
C ASN A 714 35.21 -4.39 10.64
N ASN A 715 35.08 -3.94 11.90
CA ASN A 715 36.15 -3.45 12.71
C ASN A 715 36.87 -4.57 13.49
N SER A 716 36.13 -5.57 13.95
CA SER A 716 36.65 -6.72 14.70
C SER A 716 35.69 -7.92 14.58
N TYR A 717 36.29 -9.12 14.67
CA TYR A 717 35.54 -10.35 14.46
C TYR A 717 35.42 -11.17 15.75
N TYR A 718 34.32 -11.89 15.83
CA TYR A 718 33.91 -12.66 16.99
C TYR A 718 33.33 -14.00 16.57
N LYS A 719 33.54 -15.02 17.36
CA LYS A 719 32.87 -16.32 17.24
C LYS A 719 31.68 -16.40 18.18
N LEU A 720 30.56 -16.94 17.68
CA LEU A 720 29.35 -17.16 18.46
C LEU A 720 29.50 -18.40 19.36
N LEU A 721 29.37 -18.23 20.66
CA LEU A 721 29.38 -19.30 21.63
C LEU A 721 28.01 -20.01 21.72
N GLU A 722 27.96 -21.18 22.39
CA GLU A 722 26.72 -21.95 22.58
C GLU A 722 25.68 -21.22 23.42
N ASN A 723 26.12 -20.37 24.34
CA ASN A 723 25.25 -19.56 25.23
C ASN A 723 24.73 -18.28 24.55
N GLY A 724 25.03 -18.09 23.24
CA GLY A 724 24.55 -16.92 22.48
C GLY A 724 25.40 -15.67 22.59
N TYR A 725 26.41 -15.64 23.47
CA TYR A 725 27.38 -14.54 23.53
C TYR A 725 28.51 -14.76 22.53
N THR A 726 29.36 -13.77 22.36
CA THR A 726 30.46 -13.79 21.39
C THR A 726 31.81 -13.63 22.07
N GLU A 727 32.85 -14.32 21.55
CA GLU A 727 34.25 -14.15 21.96
C GLU A 727 35.12 -13.70 20.78
N ALA A 728 36.23 -13.02 21.05
CA ALA A 728 37.13 -12.51 20.01
C ALA A 728 37.65 -13.67 19.11
N TYR A 729 37.71 -13.43 17.79
CA TYR A 729 38.12 -14.41 16.80
C TYR A 729 39.01 -13.79 15.75
N SER A 730 40.08 -14.52 15.37
CA SER A 730 40.97 -14.10 14.31
C SER A 730 40.44 -14.59 12.96
N TYR A 731 39.87 -13.64 12.19
CA TYR A 731 39.28 -13.91 10.88
C TYR A 731 40.14 -13.28 9.78
N SER A 732 40.54 -14.05 8.78
CA SER A 732 41.43 -13.61 7.70
C SER A 732 40.73 -13.13 6.44
N GLY A 733 39.42 -13.33 6.35
CA GLY A 733 38.63 -12.91 5.21
C GLY A 733 38.26 -11.40 5.26
N ASN A 734 37.93 -10.85 4.11
CA ASN A 734 37.33 -9.52 3.99
C ASN A 734 35.81 -9.63 3.81
N ALA A 735 35.05 -9.41 4.88
CA ALA A 735 33.59 -9.47 4.88
C ALA A 735 32.93 -8.08 4.80
N ASN A 736 33.70 -7.03 4.48
CA ASN A 736 33.15 -5.71 4.24
C ASN A 736 32.15 -5.73 3.08
N GLN A 737 31.16 -4.86 3.14
CA GLN A 737 30.14 -4.75 2.11
C GLN A 737 29.97 -3.27 1.72
N ASN A 738 29.92 -2.99 0.44
CA ASN A 738 29.70 -1.67 -0.11
C ASN A 738 28.75 -1.80 -1.31
N LEU A 739 27.53 -1.27 -1.16
CA LEU A 739 26.51 -1.24 -2.20
C LEU A 739 26.30 0.19 -2.67
N ASN A 740 26.37 0.37 -3.99
CA ASN A 740 26.22 1.66 -4.63
C ASN A 740 25.24 1.51 -5.79
N LEU A 741 24.08 2.16 -5.71
CA LEU A 741 22.98 2.04 -6.66
C LEU A 741 22.64 3.42 -7.24
N TRP A 742 22.46 3.45 -8.53
CA TRP A 742 21.95 4.58 -9.28
C TRP A 742 20.69 4.18 -10.02
N ASN A 743 19.65 5.01 -9.94
CA ASN A 743 18.42 4.86 -10.69
C ASN A 743 17.94 6.23 -11.17
N PHE A 744 17.62 6.30 -12.44
CA PHE A 744 17.05 7.48 -13.09
C PHE A 744 15.92 7.05 -14.00
N ASP A 745 14.71 7.55 -13.76
CA ASP A 745 13.54 7.38 -14.61
C ASP A 745 13.03 8.74 -15.05
N LEU A 746 12.89 8.91 -16.36
CA LEU A 746 12.18 10.01 -16.98
C LEU A 746 11.00 9.42 -17.74
N SER A 747 9.80 9.74 -17.32
CA SER A 747 8.55 9.22 -17.89
C SER A 747 7.71 10.35 -18.49
N TYR A 748 6.95 10.01 -19.53
CA TYR A 748 5.87 10.83 -20.06
C TYR A 748 4.65 9.95 -20.22
N SER A 749 3.48 10.41 -19.77
CA SER A 749 2.19 9.75 -19.94
C SER A 749 1.20 10.69 -20.60
N TRP A 750 0.41 10.15 -21.53
CA TRP A 750 -0.63 10.86 -22.23
C TRP A 750 -1.90 10.01 -22.34
N TRP A 751 -2.94 10.42 -21.65
CA TRP A 751 -4.28 9.89 -21.77
C TRP A 751 -4.98 10.55 -22.96
N PHE A 752 -4.86 9.95 -24.14
CA PHE A 752 -5.36 10.55 -25.38
C PHE A 752 -6.87 10.31 -25.62
N ALA A 753 -7.45 9.34 -24.92
CA ALA A 753 -8.89 9.10 -24.84
C ALA A 753 -9.21 8.44 -23.48
N PRO A 754 -10.49 8.45 -23.03
CA PRO A 754 -10.89 7.78 -21.80
C PRO A 754 -10.42 6.32 -21.77
N GLY A 755 -9.68 5.93 -20.72
CA GLY A 755 -9.10 4.58 -20.59
C GLY A 755 -7.97 4.21 -21.56
N SER A 756 -7.57 5.11 -22.47
CA SER A 756 -6.53 4.88 -23.46
C SER A 756 -5.31 5.75 -23.19
N GLN A 757 -4.13 5.13 -23.11
CA GLN A 757 -2.90 5.79 -22.69
C GLN A 757 -1.73 5.44 -23.60
N MET A 758 -0.88 6.41 -23.85
CA MET A 758 0.47 6.23 -24.39
C MET A 758 1.47 6.65 -23.34
N SER A 759 2.50 5.83 -23.12
CA SER A 759 3.57 6.11 -22.17
C SER A 759 4.94 5.93 -22.79
N PHE A 760 5.86 6.79 -22.40
CA PHE A 760 7.28 6.73 -22.73
C PHE A 760 8.07 6.66 -21.42
N LEU A 761 9.08 5.82 -21.39
CA LEU A 761 10.00 5.73 -20.27
C LEU A 761 11.43 5.65 -20.78
N TYR A 762 12.26 6.54 -20.28
CA TYR A 762 13.70 6.37 -20.33
C TYR A 762 14.21 6.06 -18.93
N ARG A 763 14.84 4.90 -18.77
CA ARG A 763 15.46 4.42 -17.54
C ARG A 763 16.96 4.30 -17.71
N ASN A 764 17.71 4.79 -16.73
CA ASN A 764 19.13 4.59 -16.61
C ASN A 764 19.43 4.06 -15.21
N ALA A 765 20.12 2.92 -15.11
CA ALA A 765 20.38 2.28 -13.83
C ALA A 765 21.78 1.66 -13.77
N SER A 766 22.38 1.68 -12.58
CA SER A 766 23.64 1.00 -12.28
C SER A 766 23.59 0.43 -10.86
N GLY A 767 24.26 -0.71 -10.64
CA GLY A 767 24.37 -1.33 -9.31
C GLY A 767 25.74 -1.99 -9.15
N ILE A 768 26.50 -1.52 -8.16
CA ILE A 768 27.85 -2.00 -7.85
C ILE A 768 27.86 -2.52 -6.43
N PHE A 769 28.20 -3.79 -6.27
CA PHE A 769 28.46 -4.41 -4.98
C PHE A 769 29.91 -4.86 -4.90
N GLN A 770 30.61 -4.48 -3.84
CA GLN A 770 32.04 -4.79 -3.66
C GLN A 770 32.42 -4.86 -2.18
N ASN A 771 33.56 -5.46 -1.87
CA ASN A 771 34.09 -5.53 -0.50
C ASN A 771 35.03 -4.36 -0.15
N GLU A 772 35.50 -3.62 -1.16
CA GLU A 772 36.31 -2.42 -0.93
C GLU A 772 35.42 -1.23 -0.55
N ILE A 773 35.80 -0.54 0.52
CA ILE A 773 35.11 0.65 1.01
C ILE A 773 35.97 1.87 0.78
N VAL A 774 35.47 2.80 -0.03
CA VAL A 774 36.05 4.14 -0.22
C VAL A 774 35.07 5.16 0.34
N LYS A 775 35.37 5.73 1.50
CA LYS A 775 34.51 6.69 2.20
C LYS A 775 34.54 8.11 1.55
N ASN A 776 34.29 8.14 0.24
CA ASN A 776 34.25 9.39 -0.52
C ASN A 776 33.02 9.40 -1.44
N LEU A 777 32.11 10.32 -1.18
CA LEU A 777 30.84 10.43 -1.93
C LEU A 777 31.07 10.71 -3.42
N VAL A 778 32.01 11.62 -3.75
CA VAL A 778 32.28 11.99 -5.15
C VAL A 778 32.84 10.80 -5.92
N TYR A 779 33.73 10.01 -5.30
CA TYR A 779 34.25 8.79 -5.89
C TYR A 779 33.11 7.78 -6.17
N ASN A 780 32.27 7.49 -5.18
CA ASN A 780 31.16 6.54 -5.30
C ASN A 780 30.11 7.01 -6.30
N THR A 781 29.79 8.29 -6.33
CA THR A 781 28.91 8.86 -7.35
C THR A 781 29.48 8.74 -8.77
N LYS A 782 30.78 9.03 -8.96
CA LYS A 782 31.42 8.86 -10.27
C LYS A 782 31.45 7.40 -10.73
N LYS A 783 31.63 6.47 -9.81
CA LYS A 783 31.75 5.05 -10.11
C LYS A 783 30.46 4.47 -10.71
N VAL A 784 29.27 4.88 -10.25
CA VAL A 784 27.98 4.43 -10.82
C VAL A 784 27.72 4.94 -12.23
N PHE A 785 28.48 5.92 -12.71
CA PHE A 785 28.41 6.39 -14.10
C PHE A 785 29.45 5.74 -15.01
N ASN A 786 30.14 4.70 -14.55
CA ASN A 786 31.03 3.93 -15.42
C ASN A 786 30.19 3.26 -16.52
N GLN A 787 30.59 3.44 -17.79
CA GLN A 787 29.85 2.92 -18.93
C GLN A 787 29.68 1.39 -18.93
N GLU A 788 30.55 0.66 -18.27
CA GLU A 788 30.47 -0.80 -18.17
C GLU A 788 29.34 -1.29 -17.28
N ASP A 789 28.91 -0.47 -16.31
CA ASP A 789 27.91 -0.83 -15.31
C ASP A 789 26.55 -0.13 -15.56
N LEU A 790 26.48 0.75 -16.57
CA LEU A 790 25.28 1.52 -16.89
C LEU A 790 24.34 0.76 -17.83
N ASN A 791 23.12 0.61 -17.39
CA ASN A 791 22.03 0.02 -18.18
C ASN A 791 21.09 1.12 -18.63
N HIS A 792 20.71 1.09 -19.89
CA HIS A 792 19.75 2.02 -20.49
C HIS A 792 18.57 1.23 -21.04
N THR A 793 17.37 1.66 -20.69
CA THR A 793 16.12 1.17 -21.29
C THR A 793 15.30 2.35 -21.79
N PHE A 794 14.98 2.34 -23.06
CA PHE A 794 13.97 3.21 -23.62
C PHE A 794 12.75 2.37 -23.97
N SER A 795 11.58 2.79 -23.56
CA SER A 795 10.34 2.07 -23.87
C SER A 795 9.19 2.99 -24.25
N VAL A 796 8.35 2.46 -25.13
CA VAL A 796 7.08 3.07 -25.58
C VAL A 796 6.00 2.03 -25.40
N SER A 797 4.89 2.40 -24.77
CA SER A 797 3.73 1.53 -24.62
C SER A 797 2.45 2.27 -25.00
N ILE A 798 1.55 1.54 -25.64
CA ILE A 798 0.22 2.02 -25.98
C ILE A 798 -0.79 1.01 -25.45
N ARG A 799 -1.78 1.50 -24.71
CA ARG A 799 -2.96 0.77 -24.26
C ARG A 799 -4.20 1.43 -24.86
N TYR A 800 -5.11 0.65 -25.41
CA TYR A 800 -6.33 1.17 -26.02
C TYR A 800 -7.56 0.54 -25.39
N PHE A 801 -8.45 1.36 -24.86
CA PHE A 801 -9.68 0.91 -24.21
C PHE A 801 -10.82 0.75 -25.22
N ILE A 802 -11.49 -0.39 -25.19
CA ILE A 802 -12.64 -0.72 -26.04
C ILE A 802 -13.82 -1.12 -25.14
N ASP A 803 -14.88 -0.33 -25.15
CA ASP A 803 -16.15 -0.67 -24.52
C ASP A 803 -17.08 -1.36 -25.53
N TYR A 804 -17.53 -2.56 -25.20
CA TYR A 804 -18.48 -3.32 -26.05
C TYR A 804 -19.76 -2.55 -26.35
N ASN A 805 -20.31 -1.79 -25.40
CA ASN A 805 -21.55 -1.04 -25.61
C ASN A 805 -21.35 0.11 -26.60
N GLN A 806 -20.22 0.81 -26.56
CA GLN A 806 -19.89 1.86 -27.52
C GLN A 806 -19.75 1.28 -28.92
N VAL A 807 -19.05 0.16 -29.08
CA VAL A 807 -18.89 -0.52 -30.38
C VAL A 807 -20.26 -0.98 -30.91
N LYS A 808 -21.07 -1.61 -30.08
CA LYS A 808 -22.43 -2.05 -30.46
C LYS A 808 -23.33 -0.91 -30.88
N ASN A 809 -23.26 0.24 -30.23
CA ASN A 809 -24.05 1.42 -30.57
C ASN A 809 -23.57 2.10 -31.87
N THR A 810 -22.27 2.05 -32.14
CA THR A 810 -21.68 2.60 -33.38
C THR A 810 -22.00 1.74 -34.61
N LEU A 811 -22.19 0.43 -34.41
CA LEU A 811 -22.52 -0.53 -35.48
C LEU A 811 -24.02 -0.63 -35.79
N LYS A 812 -24.89 -0.09 -34.95
CA LYS A 812 -26.34 0.07 -35.20
C LYS A 812 -26.64 1.37 -35.92
#